data_5518285a0dae7f77214e36db5e481679
#
_entry.id   5518285a0dae7f77214e36db5e481679
#
_cell.length_a   1.000
_cell.length_b   1.000
_cell.length_c   1.000
_cell.angle_alpha   90.00
_cell.angle_beta   90.00
_cell.angle_gamma   90.00
#
_symmetry.space_group_name_H-M   'P 1'
#
loop_
_entity.id
_entity.type
_entity.pdbx_description
1 polymer ?
#
loop_
_entity_poly.entity_id
_entity_poly.type
_entity_poly.pdbx_seq_one_letter_code
_entity_poly.pdbx_strand_id
1 'polypeptide(L)'
;MAMSSYESCRAESRPSPRCAHGRAAIAALYAATITALVALWSLVPASPALAYVDPSVMTYTIQAVAGLAVALSAVIGVVFRRTRRKLYQLFNIDENAHKIFEGDVSAIDPSAPDAEARLARARDTAASLADACDEQVSDKPHRMRRRKRFAFALVMCVFMAFIVFIAPALEIFGSNGDSLVFGLGVVWWVPVAFCLGFAIIAALLVSTLRGRPFYVAVMVLFALTVAAYVQSLFMNGGMMPADGGFIGWTDWFFVQKMIVSGIVWIAIVAACVVICFKWAHTSLKATTAIACVIMIMQLVGVISVGVEASKTAVDEQSKPYVTQDALLTVSPKSNVIVFVLDTYDTFILEEVRKEDPHYLENFKDFTYFRNSAGTMIPTTNAIPFMMTALKPIPGQDLGEYRATKYERSTFLNDVHDLGYSIGAYSDSLMMDFNNPADRAIASETLNVHPINGAPLDIWQTFLCMEQCALYREMPWVLKPAFWYYTSDLNNRMIADSGTGNMGDSLYELDDAAILKMVREQGLKATDEGETGAFRFIHLFGPHFPYNVDENGNAVPTNQSNRERQAKGSMKVVFEYMDQLKKLGLYDQATIIVTADHGVWFLTDDPPRSPVSPIMLVKPSKAETDEGERERAVISDMPVSHDDLHPTIIGAMGGDSGKYGSTFFEISDPNRIRYYDSTTTAGDLGQRFVEYEIDGNIFNMSNWKKTGNVWLGA
;
A
#
# COMPACT_ATOMS: atom_id res chain seq x y z
N MET A 1 -27.65 8.65 -78.81
CA MET A 1 -28.16 9.48 -77.71
C MET A 1 -27.81 8.90 -76.31
N ALA A 2 -26.67 8.23 -76.17
CA ALA A 2 -26.23 7.64 -74.86
C ALA A 2 -24.80 8.01 -74.47
N MET A 3 -24.14 8.93 -75.16
CA MET A 3 -22.78 9.39 -74.88
C MET A 3 -22.69 10.75 -74.12
N SER A 4 -23.83 11.44 -73.95
CA SER A 4 -23.83 12.77 -73.30
C SER A 4 -24.00 12.75 -71.78
N SER A 5 -24.41 11.63 -71.20
CA SER A 5 -24.67 11.53 -69.77
C SER A 5 -23.48 10.99 -68.95
N TYR A 6 -22.40 10.56 -69.56
CA TYR A 6 -21.24 9.96 -68.85
C TYR A 6 -20.09 10.94 -68.60
N GLU A 7 -19.99 12.03 -69.38
CA GLU A 7 -18.99 13.05 -69.15
C GLU A 7 -19.36 14.04 -68.03
N SER A 8 -20.65 14.18 -67.68
CA SER A 8 -21.09 15.07 -66.61
C SER A 8 -20.84 14.51 -65.20
N CYS A 9 -20.58 13.21 -65.04
CA CYS A 9 -20.28 12.63 -63.71
C CYS A 9 -18.81 12.70 -63.31
N ARG A 10 -17.91 13.16 -64.20
CA ARG A 10 -16.46 13.20 -63.89
C ARG A 10 -15.98 14.58 -63.39
N ALA A 11 -16.84 15.59 -63.31
CA ALA A 11 -16.46 16.95 -63.00
C ALA A 11 -16.86 17.46 -61.60
N GLU A 12 -17.60 16.72 -60.81
CA GLU A 12 -18.06 17.21 -59.47
C GLU A 12 -17.88 16.19 -58.35
N SER A 13 -16.63 15.92 -57.97
CA SER A 13 -16.32 15.42 -56.64
C SER A 13 -15.41 16.35 -55.85
N ARG A 14 -15.68 17.65 -55.88
CA ARG A 14 -15.25 18.53 -54.83
C ARG A 14 -16.20 18.34 -53.63
N PRO A 15 -15.71 17.96 -52.40
CA PRO A 15 -16.59 17.84 -51.27
C PRO A 15 -17.28 19.19 -51.04
N SER A 16 -18.60 19.18 -50.96
CA SER A 16 -19.40 20.37 -50.74
C SER A 16 -18.89 21.09 -49.45
N PRO A 17 -18.90 22.45 -49.43
CA PRO A 17 -18.47 23.21 -48.27
C PRO A 17 -19.14 22.78 -46.94
N ARG A 18 -20.36 22.24 -47.03
CA ARG A 18 -21.10 21.74 -45.85
C ARG A 18 -20.44 20.54 -45.19
N CYS A 19 -19.76 19.64 -45.92
CA CYS A 19 -19.02 18.52 -45.30
C CYS A 19 -17.72 18.96 -44.61
N ALA A 20 -17.07 20.03 -45.09
CA ALA A 20 -15.87 20.60 -44.47
C ALA A 20 -16.21 21.28 -43.14
N HIS A 21 -17.32 22.04 -43.07
CA HIS A 21 -17.78 22.69 -41.84
C HIS A 21 -18.23 21.70 -40.78
N GLY A 22 -18.91 20.59 -41.13
CA GLY A 22 -19.30 19.57 -40.21
C GLY A 22 -18.10 18.85 -39.55
N ARG A 23 -17.02 18.58 -40.32
CA ARG A 23 -15.79 17.98 -39.77
C ARG A 23 -14.99 18.92 -38.89
N ALA A 24 -14.97 20.24 -39.23
CA ALA A 24 -14.34 21.24 -38.38
C ALA A 24 -15.11 21.47 -37.08
N ALA A 25 -16.45 21.44 -37.11
CA ALA A 25 -17.29 21.56 -35.92
C ALA A 25 -17.13 20.34 -34.96
N ILE A 26 -17.04 19.12 -35.51
CA ILE A 26 -16.78 17.93 -34.72
C ILE A 26 -15.38 17.96 -34.08
N ALA A 27 -14.36 18.37 -34.84
CA ALA A 27 -13.00 18.55 -34.32
C ALA A 27 -12.91 19.63 -33.22
N ALA A 28 -13.63 20.73 -33.38
CA ALA A 28 -13.72 21.80 -32.38
C ALA A 28 -14.48 21.30 -31.11
N LEU A 29 -15.53 20.50 -31.26
CA LEU A 29 -16.27 19.93 -30.14
C LEU A 29 -15.38 18.95 -29.34
N TYR A 30 -14.61 18.10 -30.01
CA TYR A 30 -13.65 17.21 -29.34
C TYR A 30 -12.54 18.00 -28.63
N ALA A 31 -11.99 19.03 -29.26
CA ALA A 31 -10.99 19.89 -28.63
C ALA A 31 -11.54 20.61 -27.39
N ALA A 32 -12.76 21.15 -27.49
CA ALA A 32 -13.43 21.81 -26.36
C ALA A 32 -13.74 20.84 -25.21
N THR A 33 -14.17 19.62 -25.53
CA THR A 33 -14.44 18.58 -24.51
C THR A 33 -13.16 18.15 -23.81
N ILE A 34 -12.06 17.96 -24.54
CA ILE A 34 -10.74 17.61 -23.97
C ILE A 34 -10.22 18.75 -23.09
N THR A 35 -10.33 20.00 -23.55
CA THR A 35 -9.90 21.17 -22.78
C THR A 35 -10.73 21.34 -21.51
N ALA A 36 -12.04 21.11 -21.57
CA ALA A 36 -12.92 21.13 -20.40
C ALA A 36 -12.59 20.03 -19.39
N LEU A 37 -12.29 18.82 -19.85
CA LEU A 37 -11.86 17.69 -18.99
C LEU A 37 -10.51 17.97 -18.34
N VAL A 38 -9.53 18.53 -19.06
CA VAL A 38 -8.23 18.91 -18.50
C VAL A 38 -8.38 20.05 -17.47
N ALA A 39 -9.25 21.04 -17.75
CA ALA A 39 -9.53 22.14 -16.82
C ALA A 39 -10.28 21.68 -15.56
N LEU A 40 -11.23 20.73 -15.67
CA LEU A 40 -11.88 20.12 -14.52
C LEU A 40 -10.88 19.34 -13.65
N TRP A 41 -9.90 18.74 -14.29
CA TRP A 41 -8.89 17.91 -13.64
C TRP A 41 -7.85 18.73 -12.86
N SER A 42 -7.47 19.90 -13.35
CA SER A 42 -6.54 20.81 -12.66
C SER A 42 -7.11 21.46 -11.39
N LEU A 43 -8.39 21.22 -11.09
CA LEU A 43 -9.07 21.72 -9.89
C LEU A 43 -9.07 20.71 -8.72
N VAL A 44 -8.52 19.50 -8.91
CA VAL A 44 -8.41 18.50 -7.84
C VAL A 44 -7.12 18.74 -7.06
N PRO A 45 -7.18 19.08 -5.76
CA PRO A 45 -5.98 19.30 -4.97
C PRO A 45 -5.18 18.00 -4.83
N ALA A 46 -3.87 18.07 -4.96
CA ALA A 46 -2.96 16.98 -4.66
C ALA A 46 -2.95 16.75 -3.14
N SER A 47 -3.26 15.54 -2.71
CA SER A 47 -3.11 15.14 -1.31
C SER A 47 -1.65 14.79 -1.06
N PRO A 48 -1.05 15.22 0.09
CA PRO A 48 0.31 14.84 0.44
C PRO A 48 0.42 13.33 0.70
N ALA A 49 1.57 12.77 0.39
CA ALA A 49 1.85 11.35 0.62
C ALA A 49 1.96 11.08 2.12
N LEU A 50 1.25 10.08 2.59
CA LEU A 50 1.27 9.61 3.98
C LEU A 50 2.28 8.47 4.14
N ALA A 51 2.77 8.24 5.36
CA ALA A 51 3.77 7.21 5.70
C ALA A 51 3.24 5.76 5.61
N TYR A 52 2.24 5.51 4.78
CA TYR A 52 1.60 4.20 4.57
C TYR A 52 1.58 3.86 3.10
N VAL A 53 1.56 2.56 2.78
CA VAL A 53 1.35 2.13 1.41
C VAL A 53 -0.04 2.56 0.95
N ASP A 54 -0.09 3.65 0.17
CA ASP A 54 -1.32 4.13 -0.43
C ASP A 54 -1.53 3.46 -1.80
N PRO A 55 -2.43 2.49 -1.90
CA PRO A 55 -2.73 1.83 -3.16
C PRO A 55 -3.53 2.73 -4.12
N SER A 56 -4.04 3.87 -3.65
CA SER A 56 -4.80 4.82 -4.49
C SER A 56 -3.92 5.77 -5.28
N VAL A 57 -2.62 5.82 -5.00
CA VAL A 57 -1.68 6.70 -5.69
C VAL A 57 -1.66 6.38 -7.18
N MET A 58 -2.37 7.21 -7.92
CA MET A 58 -2.22 7.35 -9.36
C MET A 58 -1.63 8.72 -9.61
N THR A 59 -0.41 8.76 -10.10
CA THR A 59 0.22 10.02 -10.41
C THR A 59 -0.65 10.77 -11.42
N TYR A 60 -1.10 11.97 -11.07
CA TYR A 60 -1.83 12.88 -11.98
C TYR A 60 -1.10 13.09 -13.31
N THR A 61 0.21 12.90 -13.32
CA THR A 61 1.07 12.86 -14.49
C THR A 61 0.66 11.77 -15.48
N ILE A 62 0.26 10.57 -15.04
CA ILE A 62 -0.19 9.47 -15.89
C ILE A 62 -1.48 9.85 -16.60
N GLN A 63 -2.39 10.48 -15.90
CA GLN A 63 -3.70 10.88 -16.44
C GLN A 63 -3.58 12.06 -17.41
N ALA A 64 -2.71 13.03 -17.12
CA ALA A 64 -2.40 14.14 -18.04
C ALA A 64 -1.69 13.64 -19.30
N VAL A 65 -0.70 12.73 -19.15
CA VAL A 65 0.00 12.08 -20.27
C VAL A 65 -0.94 11.15 -21.06
N ALA A 66 -1.86 10.45 -20.39
CA ALA A 66 -2.89 9.64 -21.03
C ALA A 66 -3.81 10.50 -21.92
N GLY A 67 -4.30 11.61 -21.41
CA GLY A 67 -5.09 12.59 -22.19
C GLY A 67 -4.32 13.16 -23.38
N LEU A 68 -3.06 13.51 -23.16
CA LEU A 68 -2.16 14.01 -24.21
C LEU A 68 -1.85 12.94 -25.26
N ALA A 69 -1.62 11.68 -24.84
CA ALA A 69 -1.33 10.56 -25.75
C ALA A 69 -2.54 10.19 -26.62
N VAL A 70 -3.77 10.26 -26.08
CA VAL A 70 -5.00 10.08 -26.88
C VAL A 70 -5.14 11.21 -27.91
N ALA A 71 -4.90 12.44 -27.53
CA ALA A 71 -4.92 13.59 -28.45
C ALA A 71 -3.82 13.47 -29.53
N LEU A 72 -2.59 13.11 -29.13
CA LEU A 72 -1.46 12.89 -30.03
C LEU A 72 -1.69 11.69 -30.96
N SER A 73 -2.27 10.58 -30.48
CA SER A 73 -2.53 9.40 -31.33
C SER A 73 -3.54 9.68 -32.42
N ALA A 74 -4.56 10.53 -32.16
CA ALA A 74 -5.48 11.01 -33.18
C ALA A 74 -4.77 11.88 -34.22
N VAL A 75 -3.89 12.80 -33.78
CA VAL A 75 -3.08 13.64 -34.67
C VAL A 75 -2.06 12.81 -35.45
N ILE A 76 -1.35 11.89 -34.79
CA ILE A 76 -0.38 10.98 -35.39
C ILE A 76 -1.08 10.09 -36.44
N GLY A 77 -2.28 9.56 -36.16
CA GLY A 77 -3.06 8.77 -37.10
C GLY A 77 -3.41 9.54 -38.38
N VAL A 78 -3.77 10.81 -38.26
CA VAL A 78 -4.03 11.69 -39.42
C VAL A 78 -2.75 12.04 -40.16
N VAL A 79 -1.68 12.38 -39.44
CA VAL A 79 -0.36 12.70 -40.01
C VAL A 79 0.21 11.46 -40.72
N PHE A 80 0.15 10.29 -40.07
CA PHE A 80 0.64 9.03 -40.64
C PHE A 80 -0.08 8.67 -41.95
N ARG A 81 -1.43 8.82 -41.99
CA ARG A 81 -2.19 8.60 -43.24
C ARG A 81 -1.79 9.57 -44.35
N ARG A 82 -1.53 10.85 -44.00
CA ARG A 82 -1.08 11.84 -44.98
C ARG A 82 0.37 11.61 -45.44
N THR A 83 1.26 11.27 -44.48
CA THR A 83 2.67 11.01 -44.72
C THR A 83 2.84 9.71 -45.52
N ARG A 84 2.09 8.64 -45.20
CA ARG A 84 2.06 7.38 -45.95
C ARG A 84 1.67 7.59 -47.40
N ARG A 85 0.62 8.38 -47.66
CA ARG A 85 0.21 8.70 -49.05
C ARG A 85 1.29 9.50 -49.80
N LYS A 86 1.96 10.45 -49.15
CA LYS A 86 3.09 11.18 -49.71
C LYS A 86 4.30 10.30 -49.98
N LEU A 87 4.64 9.41 -49.05
CA LEU A 87 5.73 8.45 -49.21
C LEU A 87 5.46 7.45 -50.35
N TYR A 88 4.23 6.94 -50.49
CA TYR A 88 3.86 6.07 -51.61
C TYR A 88 3.94 6.78 -52.94
N GLN A 89 3.55 8.08 -52.99
CA GLN A 89 3.74 8.88 -54.18
C GLN A 89 5.23 9.18 -54.48
N LEU A 90 6.02 9.43 -53.44
CA LEU A 90 7.46 9.70 -53.58
C LEU A 90 8.27 8.50 -54.05
N PHE A 91 7.89 7.28 -53.61
CA PHE A 91 8.54 6.02 -53.95
C PHE A 91 7.87 5.30 -55.13
N ASN A 92 6.91 5.96 -55.81
CA ASN A 92 6.17 5.41 -56.95
C ASN A 92 5.56 4.03 -56.66
N ILE A 93 5.09 3.79 -55.40
CA ILE A 93 4.45 2.55 -54.97
C ILE A 93 2.95 2.69 -55.26
N ASP A 94 2.45 1.88 -56.17
CA ASP A 94 1.01 1.80 -56.46
C ASP A 94 0.30 1.00 -55.36
N GLU A 95 -0.45 1.68 -54.49
CA GLU A 95 -1.23 1.05 -53.39
C GLU A 95 -2.34 0.13 -53.94
N ASN A 96 -2.66 0.20 -55.22
CA ASN A 96 -3.71 -0.53 -55.88
C ASN A 96 -3.18 -1.64 -56.82
N ALA A 97 -1.87 -1.84 -56.90
CA ALA A 97 -1.24 -2.82 -57.83
C ALA A 97 -1.76 -4.27 -57.66
N HIS A 98 -2.40 -4.60 -56.53
CA HIS A 98 -2.99 -5.91 -56.25
C HIS A 98 -4.51 -5.86 -56.02
N LYS A 99 -5.15 -4.74 -56.29
CA LYS A 99 -6.61 -4.65 -56.27
C LYS A 99 -7.09 -4.92 -57.69
N ILE A 100 -7.91 -5.95 -57.84
CA ILE A 100 -8.64 -6.22 -59.06
C ILE A 100 -9.68 -5.11 -59.18
N PHE A 101 -9.38 -4.12 -59.99
CA PHE A 101 -10.41 -3.20 -60.48
C PHE A 101 -11.16 -3.88 -61.58
N GLU A 102 -12.45 -3.56 -61.79
CA GLU A 102 -13.22 -3.98 -62.93
C GLU A 102 -12.37 -3.77 -64.18
N GLY A 103 -12.21 -4.82 -64.97
CA GLY A 103 -11.31 -4.83 -66.12
C GLY A 103 -11.66 -3.76 -67.14
N ASP A 104 -10.70 -3.42 -68.00
CA ASP A 104 -10.86 -2.39 -69.03
C ASP A 104 -12.22 -2.52 -69.75
N VAL A 105 -13.03 -1.49 -69.58
CA VAL A 105 -14.31 -1.37 -70.26
C VAL A 105 -13.96 -1.14 -71.74
N SER A 106 -13.84 -2.22 -72.49
CA SER A 106 -13.75 -2.13 -73.99
C SER A 106 -15.12 -1.92 -74.56
N ALA A 107 -15.34 -0.83 -75.25
CA ALA A 107 -16.57 -0.61 -76.00
C ALA A 107 -16.68 -1.67 -77.13
N ILE A 108 -17.75 -2.44 -77.09
CA ILE A 108 -18.07 -3.36 -78.11
C ILE A 108 -18.88 -2.59 -79.17
N ASP A 109 -18.32 -2.47 -80.35
CA ASP A 109 -19.05 -1.89 -81.46
C ASP A 109 -20.19 -2.87 -81.86
N PRO A 110 -21.45 -2.44 -81.71
CA PRO A 110 -22.60 -3.34 -82.02
C PRO A 110 -22.75 -3.74 -83.50
N SER A 111 -22.02 -3.07 -84.36
CA SER A 111 -22.02 -3.35 -85.79
C SER A 111 -20.91 -4.35 -86.25
N ALA A 112 -20.02 -4.75 -85.34
CA ALA A 112 -18.94 -5.70 -85.62
C ALA A 112 -19.47 -7.13 -85.75
N PRO A 113 -18.94 -7.92 -86.72
CA PRO A 113 -19.43 -9.29 -86.97
C PRO A 113 -19.30 -10.26 -85.82
N ASP A 114 -18.48 -9.94 -84.85
CA ASP A 114 -18.20 -10.75 -83.67
C ASP A 114 -18.76 -10.11 -82.33
N ALA A 115 -19.62 -9.08 -82.44
CA ALA A 115 -20.16 -8.33 -81.30
C ALA A 115 -20.92 -9.23 -80.31
N GLU A 116 -21.78 -10.13 -80.81
CA GLU A 116 -22.52 -11.06 -79.95
C GLU A 116 -21.61 -12.06 -79.22
N ALA A 117 -20.57 -12.55 -79.87
CA ALA A 117 -19.63 -13.48 -79.26
C ALA A 117 -18.78 -12.82 -78.20
N ARG A 118 -18.43 -11.53 -78.39
CA ARG A 118 -17.74 -10.71 -77.38
C ARG A 118 -18.63 -10.35 -76.17
N LEU A 119 -19.91 -10.07 -76.44
CA LEU A 119 -20.89 -9.78 -75.40
C LEU A 119 -21.17 -11.03 -74.53
N ALA A 120 -21.26 -12.21 -75.18
CA ALA A 120 -21.41 -13.48 -74.46
C ALA A 120 -20.22 -13.78 -73.58
N ARG A 121 -18.98 -13.62 -74.06
CA ARG A 121 -17.75 -13.79 -73.26
C ARG A 121 -17.68 -12.77 -72.10
N ALA A 122 -18.07 -11.53 -72.33
CA ALA A 122 -18.10 -10.52 -71.29
C ALA A 122 -19.13 -10.86 -70.18
N ARG A 123 -20.31 -11.43 -70.59
CA ARG A 123 -21.32 -11.91 -69.63
C ARG A 123 -20.84 -13.10 -68.79
N ASP A 124 -20.19 -14.08 -69.47
CA ASP A 124 -19.64 -15.26 -68.79
C ASP A 124 -18.51 -14.88 -67.85
N THR A 125 -17.68 -13.90 -68.24
CA THR A 125 -16.62 -13.33 -67.32
C THR A 125 -17.21 -12.58 -66.16
N ALA A 126 -18.25 -11.78 -66.40
CA ALA A 126 -18.95 -11.06 -65.29
C ALA A 126 -19.66 -12.02 -64.35
N ALA A 127 -20.28 -13.11 -64.86
CA ALA A 127 -20.89 -14.12 -63.98
C ALA A 127 -19.85 -14.87 -63.13
N SER A 128 -18.72 -15.27 -63.77
CA SER A 128 -17.64 -15.92 -62.98
C SER A 128 -16.98 -15.00 -61.95
N LEU A 129 -16.91 -13.70 -62.20
CA LEU A 129 -16.43 -12.71 -61.24
C LEU A 129 -17.46 -12.48 -60.13
N ALA A 130 -18.75 -12.49 -60.41
CA ALA A 130 -19.80 -12.38 -59.40
C ALA A 130 -19.81 -13.61 -58.49
N ASP A 131 -19.70 -14.82 -59.01
CA ASP A 131 -19.57 -16.05 -58.22
C ASP A 131 -18.30 -16.06 -57.34
N ALA A 132 -17.18 -15.57 -57.86
CA ALA A 132 -15.93 -15.42 -57.11
C ALA A 132 -16.03 -14.34 -56.01
N CYS A 133 -16.82 -13.27 -56.22
CA CYS A 133 -17.11 -12.29 -55.18
C CYS A 133 -18.07 -12.84 -54.13
N ASP A 134 -19.08 -13.62 -54.48
CA ASP A 134 -19.98 -14.25 -53.50
C ASP A 134 -19.28 -15.32 -52.66
N GLU A 135 -18.32 -16.07 -53.23
CA GLU A 135 -17.46 -16.96 -52.44
C GLU A 135 -16.55 -16.21 -51.44
N GLN A 136 -16.15 -14.98 -51.75
CA GLN A 136 -15.37 -14.15 -50.83
C GLN A 136 -16.21 -13.48 -49.73
N VAL A 137 -17.51 -13.32 -49.90
CA VAL A 137 -18.47 -12.78 -48.93
C VAL A 137 -19.09 -13.87 -48.04
N SER A 138 -18.75 -15.14 -48.24
CA SER A 138 -19.15 -16.20 -47.34
C SER A 138 -18.59 -15.93 -45.95
N ASP A 139 -19.47 -15.49 -45.07
CA ASP A 139 -19.27 -15.18 -43.67
C ASP A 139 -19.00 -16.45 -42.81
N LYS A 140 -18.44 -17.49 -43.44
CA LYS A 140 -17.87 -18.60 -42.69
C LYS A 140 -16.58 -18.14 -42.07
N PRO A 141 -16.48 -18.15 -40.71
CA PRO A 141 -15.28 -17.70 -40.03
C PRO A 141 -14.08 -18.48 -40.57
N HIS A 142 -13.24 -17.83 -41.37
CA HIS A 142 -11.99 -18.41 -41.87
C HIS A 142 -11.24 -18.96 -40.67
N ARG A 143 -10.96 -20.26 -40.63
CA ARG A 143 -10.23 -20.91 -39.52
C ARG A 143 -8.88 -20.26 -39.37
N MET A 144 -8.79 -19.32 -38.39
CA MET A 144 -7.55 -18.60 -38.11
C MET A 144 -6.43 -19.60 -37.82
N ARG A 145 -5.26 -19.43 -38.46
CA ARG A 145 -4.08 -20.28 -38.23
C ARG A 145 -3.63 -20.19 -36.78
N ARG A 146 -3.13 -21.28 -36.14
CA ARG A 146 -2.71 -21.34 -34.74
C ARG A 146 -1.73 -20.21 -34.39
N ARG A 147 -0.76 -19.90 -35.25
CA ARG A 147 0.19 -18.80 -35.06
C ARG A 147 -0.50 -17.44 -34.90
N LYS A 148 -1.52 -17.13 -35.70
CA LYS A 148 -2.29 -15.89 -35.58
C LYS A 148 -3.13 -15.87 -34.31
N ARG A 149 -3.76 -17.01 -33.94
CA ARG A 149 -4.49 -17.10 -32.66
C ARG A 149 -3.56 -16.87 -31.46
N PHE A 150 -2.39 -17.50 -31.49
CA PHE A 150 -1.38 -17.28 -30.43
C PHE A 150 -0.96 -15.80 -30.33
N ALA A 151 -0.67 -15.15 -31.46
CA ALA A 151 -0.30 -13.74 -31.46
C ALA A 151 -1.37 -12.82 -30.83
N PHE A 152 -2.65 -13.00 -31.19
CA PHE A 152 -3.76 -12.25 -30.60
C PHE A 152 -3.96 -12.58 -29.12
N ALA A 153 -3.90 -13.86 -28.76
CA ALA A 153 -3.99 -14.29 -27.36
C ALA A 153 -2.84 -13.73 -26.53
N LEU A 154 -1.61 -13.74 -27.07
CA LEU A 154 -0.44 -13.21 -26.39
C LEU A 154 -0.58 -11.70 -26.10
N VAL A 155 -1.01 -10.92 -27.09
CA VAL A 155 -1.23 -9.47 -26.87
C VAL A 155 -2.27 -9.24 -25.77
N MET A 156 -3.36 -10.03 -25.75
CA MET A 156 -4.40 -9.86 -24.73
C MET A 156 -3.97 -10.35 -23.34
N CYS A 157 -3.23 -11.47 -23.27
CA CYS A 157 -2.71 -11.96 -21.99
C CYS A 157 -1.63 -11.03 -21.46
N VAL A 158 -0.75 -10.47 -22.30
CA VAL A 158 0.23 -9.46 -21.90
C VAL A 158 -0.46 -8.16 -21.52
N PHE A 159 -1.51 -7.75 -22.21
CA PHE A 159 -2.32 -6.59 -21.84
C PHE A 159 -2.91 -6.75 -20.44
N MET A 160 -3.51 -7.92 -20.14
CA MET A 160 -4.04 -8.21 -18.81
C MET A 160 -2.92 -8.25 -17.77
N ALA A 161 -1.82 -8.96 -18.04
CA ALA A 161 -0.69 -9.06 -17.14
C ALA A 161 -0.09 -7.68 -16.82
N PHE A 162 0.04 -6.83 -17.82
CA PHE A 162 0.62 -5.51 -17.65
C PHE A 162 -0.29 -4.54 -16.90
N ILE A 163 -1.59 -4.45 -17.29
CA ILE A 163 -2.52 -3.45 -16.71
C ILE A 163 -3.02 -3.85 -15.32
N VAL A 164 -3.24 -5.15 -15.06
CA VAL A 164 -3.87 -5.59 -13.80
C VAL A 164 -2.85 -5.95 -12.73
N PHE A 165 -1.67 -6.40 -13.13
CA PHE A 165 -0.67 -6.97 -12.23
C PHE A 165 0.63 -6.16 -12.23
N ILE A 166 1.35 -6.06 -13.34
CA ILE A 166 2.70 -5.47 -13.36
C ILE A 166 2.68 -3.96 -13.07
N ALA A 167 1.90 -3.18 -13.83
CA ALA A 167 1.92 -1.73 -13.71
C ALA A 167 1.44 -1.26 -12.33
N PRO A 168 0.30 -1.75 -11.78
CA PRO A 168 -0.15 -1.38 -10.45
C PRO A 168 0.87 -1.71 -9.35
N ALA A 169 1.47 -2.90 -9.40
CA ALA A 169 2.50 -3.31 -8.45
C ALA A 169 3.71 -2.37 -8.48
N LEU A 170 4.23 -2.07 -9.67
CA LEU A 170 5.37 -1.16 -9.82
C LEU A 170 5.04 0.29 -9.41
N GLU A 171 3.84 0.77 -9.71
CA GLU A 171 3.39 2.11 -9.31
C GLU A 171 3.24 2.24 -7.80
N ILE A 172 2.59 1.27 -7.14
CA ILE A 172 2.41 1.28 -5.69
C ILE A 172 3.77 1.24 -5.00
N PHE A 173 4.65 0.33 -5.40
CA PHE A 173 5.98 0.20 -4.80
C PHE A 173 6.89 1.40 -5.10
N GLY A 174 6.78 1.98 -6.29
CA GLY A 174 7.56 3.17 -6.65
C GLY A 174 7.11 4.45 -5.95
N SER A 175 5.82 4.55 -5.62
CA SER A 175 5.25 5.73 -4.96
C SER A 175 5.25 5.66 -3.44
N ASN A 176 5.44 4.48 -2.86
CA ASN A 176 5.42 4.25 -1.42
C ASN A 176 6.76 3.68 -0.90
N GLY A 177 7.84 4.02 -1.58
CA GLY A 177 9.17 3.50 -1.27
C GLY A 177 9.57 3.67 0.20
N ASP A 178 9.17 4.78 0.84
CA ASP A 178 9.51 5.07 2.24
C ASP A 178 8.82 4.12 3.25
N SER A 179 7.65 3.59 2.89
CA SER A 179 6.88 2.68 3.75
C SER A 179 7.18 1.20 3.52
N LEU A 180 7.93 0.86 2.47
CA LEU A 180 8.24 -0.51 2.08
C LEU A 180 9.65 -0.91 2.46
N VAL A 181 9.83 -2.14 2.92
CA VAL A 181 11.12 -2.68 3.36
C VAL A 181 12.13 -2.77 2.22
N PHE A 182 11.70 -3.18 1.01
CA PHE A 182 12.52 -3.18 -0.19
C PHE A 182 12.04 -2.12 -1.17
N GLY A 183 12.96 -1.31 -1.67
CA GLY A 183 12.69 -0.31 -2.69
C GLY A 183 12.41 -0.92 -4.07
N LEU A 184 11.78 -0.13 -4.95
CA LEU A 184 11.45 -0.57 -6.31
C LEU A 184 12.68 -1.07 -7.09
N GLY A 185 13.87 -0.52 -6.86
CA GLY A 185 15.12 -0.92 -7.52
C GLY A 185 15.46 -2.40 -7.33
N VAL A 186 15.16 -2.96 -6.15
CA VAL A 186 15.40 -4.38 -5.85
C VAL A 186 14.31 -5.28 -6.43
N VAL A 187 13.03 -4.89 -6.32
CA VAL A 187 11.90 -5.82 -6.53
C VAL A 187 11.20 -5.67 -7.89
N TRP A 188 11.52 -4.66 -8.71
CA TRP A 188 10.82 -4.35 -9.97
C TRP A 188 10.69 -5.52 -10.94
N TRP A 189 11.70 -6.39 -10.99
CA TRP A 189 11.77 -7.51 -11.93
C TRP A 189 10.85 -8.68 -11.53
N VAL A 190 10.47 -8.76 -10.25
CA VAL A 190 9.68 -9.87 -9.70
C VAL A 190 8.31 -9.97 -10.35
N PRO A 191 7.41 -8.95 -10.32
CA PRO A 191 6.11 -9.04 -10.99
C PRO A 191 6.27 -9.15 -12.51
N VAL A 192 7.31 -8.54 -13.11
CA VAL A 192 7.56 -8.61 -14.55
C VAL A 192 7.86 -10.06 -14.97
N ALA A 193 8.76 -10.74 -14.27
CA ALA A 193 9.16 -12.10 -14.60
C ALA A 193 7.99 -13.10 -14.47
N PHE A 194 7.31 -13.10 -13.32
CA PHE A 194 6.24 -14.05 -13.05
C PHE A 194 5.01 -13.79 -13.92
N CYS A 195 4.53 -12.54 -14.02
CA CYS A 195 3.32 -12.23 -14.78
C CYS A 195 3.50 -12.41 -16.29
N LEU A 196 4.66 -12.08 -16.85
CA LEU A 196 4.93 -12.39 -18.27
C LEU A 196 5.03 -13.89 -18.51
N GLY A 197 5.64 -14.65 -17.60
CA GLY A 197 5.66 -16.11 -17.66
C GLY A 197 4.24 -16.69 -17.68
N PHE A 198 3.38 -16.26 -16.76
CA PHE A 198 1.97 -16.69 -16.73
C PHE A 198 1.19 -16.23 -17.96
N ALA A 199 1.45 -15.02 -18.49
CA ALA A 199 0.81 -14.52 -19.70
C ALA A 199 1.13 -15.39 -20.92
N ILE A 200 2.37 -15.85 -21.06
CA ILE A 200 2.77 -16.75 -22.14
C ILE A 200 2.04 -18.10 -22.03
N ILE A 201 1.99 -18.68 -20.82
CA ILE A 201 1.28 -19.95 -20.58
C ILE A 201 -0.21 -19.79 -20.89
N ALA A 202 -0.85 -18.73 -20.40
CA ALA A 202 -2.25 -18.42 -20.66
C ALA A 202 -2.52 -18.22 -22.18
N ALA A 203 -1.64 -17.52 -22.88
CA ALA A 203 -1.75 -17.33 -24.33
C ALA A 203 -1.64 -18.65 -25.10
N LEU A 204 -0.75 -19.55 -24.69
CA LEU A 204 -0.66 -20.90 -25.26
C LEU A 204 -1.99 -21.66 -25.06
N LEU A 205 -2.56 -21.63 -23.85
CA LEU A 205 -3.84 -22.27 -23.53
C LEU A 205 -4.99 -21.66 -24.34
N VAL A 206 -5.15 -20.34 -24.35
CA VAL A 206 -6.19 -19.65 -25.13
C VAL A 206 -6.06 -19.92 -26.63
N SER A 207 -4.84 -20.03 -27.16
CA SER A 207 -4.59 -20.31 -28.57
C SER A 207 -5.06 -21.71 -29.03
N THR A 208 -5.30 -22.64 -28.08
CA THR A 208 -5.86 -23.96 -28.37
C THR A 208 -7.33 -23.89 -28.74
N LEU A 209 -8.05 -22.91 -28.23
CA LEU A 209 -9.46 -22.66 -28.57
C LEU A 209 -9.61 -22.31 -30.05
N ARG A 210 -10.75 -22.69 -30.65
CA ARG A 210 -11.02 -22.50 -32.07
C ARG A 210 -12.42 -21.91 -32.29
N GLY A 211 -12.56 -21.10 -33.36
CA GLY A 211 -13.84 -20.48 -33.69
C GLY A 211 -14.37 -19.53 -32.63
N ARG A 212 -15.67 -19.55 -32.37
CA ARG A 212 -16.35 -18.67 -31.42
C ARG A 212 -15.75 -18.69 -30.02
N PRO A 213 -15.43 -19.82 -29.35
CA PRO A 213 -14.80 -19.86 -28.05
C PRO A 213 -13.50 -19.04 -27.95
N PHE A 214 -12.67 -19.04 -29.01
CA PHE A 214 -11.46 -18.22 -29.06
C PHE A 214 -11.78 -16.72 -29.00
N TYR A 215 -12.72 -16.25 -29.82
CA TYR A 215 -13.10 -14.84 -29.86
C TYR A 215 -13.69 -14.39 -28.52
N VAL A 216 -14.56 -15.23 -27.93
CA VAL A 216 -15.16 -14.93 -26.61
C VAL A 216 -14.09 -14.88 -25.53
N ALA A 217 -13.16 -15.83 -25.46
CA ALA A 217 -12.11 -15.84 -24.46
C ALA A 217 -11.21 -14.59 -24.54
N VAL A 218 -10.78 -14.22 -25.76
CA VAL A 218 -9.97 -13.01 -25.97
C VAL A 218 -10.76 -11.74 -25.59
N MET A 219 -12.06 -11.70 -25.92
CA MET A 219 -12.92 -10.56 -25.60
C MET A 219 -13.19 -10.44 -24.08
N VAL A 220 -13.34 -11.57 -23.39
CA VAL A 220 -13.51 -11.59 -21.93
C VAL A 220 -12.23 -11.09 -21.24
N LEU A 221 -11.05 -11.55 -21.68
CA LEU A 221 -9.77 -11.03 -21.17
C LEU A 221 -9.68 -9.51 -21.36
N PHE A 222 -10.00 -9.04 -22.57
CA PHE A 222 -10.02 -7.60 -22.83
C PHE A 222 -11.00 -6.85 -21.93
N ALA A 223 -12.23 -7.36 -21.78
CA ALA A 223 -13.29 -6.74 -21.00
C ALA A 223 -12.94 -6.66 -19.51
N LEU A 224 -12.39 -7.74 -18.94
CA LEU A 224 -11.94 -7.77 -17.55
C LEU A 224 -10.80 -6.77 -17.31
N THR A 225 -9.83 -6.71 -18.23
CA THR A 225 -8.71 -5.75 -18.14
C THR A 225 -9.20 -4.32 -18.23
N VAL A 226 -10.12 -4.01 -19.13
CA VAL A 226 -10.71 -2.66 -19.25
C VAL A 226 -11.55 -2.33 -18.03
N ALA A 227 -12.29 -3.30 -17.46
CA ALA A 227 -13.06 -3.08 -16.24
C ALA A 227 -12.14 -2.78 -15.04
N ALA A 228 -11.02 -3.49 -14.88
CA ALA A 228 -10.01 -3.21 -13.88
C ALA A 228 -9.38 -1.83 -14.08
N TYR A 229 -9.03 -1.47 -15.31
CA TYR A 229 -8.49 -0.16 -15.62
C TYR A 229 -9.47 0.99 -15.32
N VAL A 230 -10.76 0.81 -15.60
CA VAL A 230 -11.82 1.76 -15.23
C VAL A 230 -11.99 1.82 -13.71
N GLN A 231 -11.88 0.69 -13.02
CA GLN A 231 -11.93 0.61 -11.56
C GLN A 231 -10.84 1.47 -10.93
N SER A 232 -9.59 1.28 -11.35
CA SER A 232 -8.46 2.00 -10.76
C SER A 232 -8.51 3.50 -11.06
N LEU A 233 -8.92 3.89 -12.27
CA LEU A 233 -8.99 5.29 -12.68
C LEU A 233 -10.12 6.09 -12.04
N PHE A 234 -11.32 5.50 -11.88
CA PHE A 234 -12.54 6.27 -11.60
C PHE A 234 -13.31 5.81 -10.37
N MET A 235 -13.04 4.62 -9.83
CA MET A 235 -13.92 4.01 -8.84
C MET A 235 -13.28 3.78 -7.47
N ASN A 236 -12.00 4.14 -7.30
CA ASN A 236 -11.27 3.95 -6.04
C ASN A 236 -11.36 5.14 -5.07
N GLY A 237 -12.12 6.17 -5.40
CA GLY A 237 -12.30 7.33 -4.49
C GLY A 237 -12.78 6.89 -3.10
N GLY A 238 -12.07 7.31 -2.05
CA GLY A 238 -12.32 6.91 -0.66
C GLY A 238 -11.80 5.52 -0.31
N MET A 239 -10.82 4.99 -1.07
CA MET A 239 -10.07 3.82 -0.69
C MET A 239 -9.18 4.19 0.51
N MET A 240 -9.20 3.35 1.54
CA MET A 240 -8.41 3.58 2.74
C MET A 240 -6.95 3.18 2.50
N PRO A 241 -5.98 3.91 3.07
CA PRO A 241 -4.59 3.49 3.09
C PRO A 241 -4.43 2.20 3.90
N ALA A 242 -3.37 1.44 3.63
CA ALA A 242 -3.09 0.19 4.31
C ALA A 242 -2.28 0.45 5.59
N ASP A 243 -2.93 1.08 6.56
CA ASP A 243 -2.31 1.56 7.81
C ASP A 243 -2.68 0.72 9.06
N GLY A 244 -3.39 -0.38 8.86
CA GLY A 244 -3.85 -1.20 9.96
C GLY A 244 -5.17 -0.72 10.60
N GLY A 245 -5.77 0.36 10.10
CA GLY A 245 -7.04 0.86 10.59
C GLY A 245 -8.20 -0.12 10.34
N PHE A 246 -9.20 -0.10 11.22
CA PHE A 246 -10.41 -0.89 11.05
C PHE A 246 -11.23 -0.40 9.86
N ILE A 247 -11.58 -1.28 8.94
CA ILE A 247 -12.48 -0.99 7.83
C ILE A 247 -13.82 -1.71 8.04
N GLY A 248 -14.86 -0.93 8.27
CA GLY A 248 -16.24 -1.43 8.35
C GLY A 248 -16.81 -1.80 6.98
N TRP A 249 -16.34 -2.89 6.38
CA TRP A 249 -16.75 -3.33 5.03
C TRP A 249 -18.26 -3.50 4.86
N THR A 250 -19.01 -3.66 5.94
CA THR A 250 -20.47 -3.77 5.97
C THR A 250 -21.16 -2.40 6.04
N ASP A 251 -20.45 -1.32 6.23
CA ASP A 251 -20.99 0.02 6.29
C ASP A 251 -21.61 0.41 4.96
N TRP A 252 -22.69 1.19 5.03
CA TRP A 252 -23.47 1.57 3.84
C TRP A 252 -22.61 2.27 2.76
N PHE A 253 -21.61 3.01 3.16
CA PHE A 253 -20.67 3.65 2.24
C PHE A 253 -19.95 2.61 1.36
N PHE A 254 -19.38 1.55 1.95
CA PHE A 254 -18.68 0.49 1.22
C PHE A 254 -19.64 -0.40 0.43
N VAL A 255 -20.81 -0.71 0.99
CA VAL A 255 -21.86 -1.49 0.30
C VAL A 255 -22.30 -0.78 -0.99
N GLN A 256 -22.51 0.55 -0.96
CA GLN A 256 -22.82 1.32 -2.17
C GLN A 256 -21.70 1.21 -3.21
N LYS A 257 -20.43 1.32 -2.79
CA LYS A 257 -19.27 1.16 -3.67
C LYS A 257 -19.21 -0.23 -4.31
N MET A 258 -19.48 -1.29 -3.52
CA MET A 258 -19.54 -2.67 -4.03
C MET A 258 -20.61 -2.84 -5.11
N ILE A 259 -21.83 -2.33 -4.88
CA ILE A 259 -22.94 -2.41 -5.82
C ILE A 259 -22.61 -1.65 -7.11
N VAL A 260 -22.19 -0.39 -7.02
CA VAL A 260 -21.89 0.46 -8.19
C VAL A 260 -20.76 -0.14 -9.01
N SER A 261 -19.67 -0.53 -8.36
CA SER A 261 -18.53 -1.17 -8.98
C SER A 261 -18.94 -2.47 -9.69
N GLY A 262 -19.71 -3.33 -9.03
CA GLY A 262 -20.20 -4.58 -9.61
C GLY A 262 -21.05 -4.37 -10.87
N ILE A 263 -21.96 -3.39 -10.85
CA ILE A 263 -22.80 -3.04 -12.01
C ILE A 263 -21.91 -2.59 -13.20
N VAL A 264 -20.94 -1.72 -12.95
CA VAL A 264 -20.02 -1.22 -14.01
C VAL A 264 -19.22 -2.36 -14.62
N TRP A 265 -18.67 -3.27 -13.81
CA TRP A 265 -17.94 -4.43 -14.30
C TRP A 265 -18.80 -5.33 -15.15
N ILE A 266 -20.01 -5.66 -14.70
CA ILE A 266 -20.98 -6.49 -15.44
C ILE A 266 -21.35 -5.80 -16.76
N ALA A 267 -21.60 -4.49 -16.75
CA ALA A 267 -21.96 -3.73 -17.94
C ALA A 267 -20.86 -3.74 -18.99
N ILE A 268 -19.58 -3.54 -18.59
CA ILE A 268 -18.41 -3.57 -19.50
C ILE A 268 -18.27 -4.98 -20.11
N VAL A 269 -18.32 -6.02 -19.28
CA VAL A 269 -18.18 -7.41 -19.77
C VAL A 269 -19.33 -7.77 -20.73
N ALA A 270 -20.57 -7.45 -20.35
CA ALA A 270 -21.74 -7.72 -21.17
C ALA A 270 -21.67 -6.99 -22.53
N ALA A 271 -21.32 -5.70 -22.53
CA ALA A 271 -21.17 -4.91 -23.74
C ALA A 271 -20.11 -5.52 -24.68
N CYS A 272 -18.94 -5.86 -24.16
CA CYS A 272 -17.86 -6.48 -24.95
C CYS A 272 -18.27 -7.83 -25.52
N VAL A 273 -18.96 -8.66 -24.74
CA VAL A 273 -19.45 -9.96 -25.19
C VAL A 273 -20.51 -9.80 -26.29
N VAL A 274 -21.47 -8.89 -26.15
CA VAL A 274 -22.49 -8.58 -27.18
C VAL A 274 -21.82 -8.09 -28.48
N ILE A 275 -20.82 -7.20 -28.38
CA ILE A 275 -20.05 -6.72 -29.53
C ILE A 275 -19.32 -7.89 -30.22
N CYS A 276 -18.76 -8.80 -29.45
CA CYS A 276 -18.10 -10.00 -29.97
C CYS A 276 -19.04 -10.89 -30.78
N PHE A 277 -20.27 -11.10 -30.29
CA PHE A 277 -21.25 -11.93 -31.03
C PHE A 277 -21.70 -11.31 -32.36
N LYS A 278 -21.75 -9.95 -32.43
CA LYS A 278 -22.17 -9.23 -33.64
C LYS A 278 -21.04 -9.06 -34.66
N TRP A 279 -19.80 -8.79 -34.22
CA TRP A 279 -18.67 -8.38 -35.06
C TRP A 279 -17.35 -9.04 -34.67
N ALA A 280 -17.31 -10.37 -34.49
CA ALA A 280 -16.18 -11.10 -33.92
C ALA A 280 -14.80 -10.76 -34.52
N HIS A 281 -14.70 -10.66 -35.85
CA HIS A 281 -13.41 -10.42 -36.51
C HIS A 281 -12.97 -8.96 -36.42
N THR A 282 -13.90 -8.03 -36.59
CA THR A 282 -13.63 -6.59 -36.49
C THR A 282 -13.32 -6.19 -35.03
N SER A 283 -14.07 -6.71 -34.06
CA SER A 283 -13.85 -6.47 -32.65
C SER A 283 -12.48 -6.94 -32.19
N LEU A 284 -12.00 -8.10 -32.63
CA LEU A 284 -10.67 -8.62 -32.31
C LEU A 284 -9.56 -7.65 -32.73
N LYS A 285 -9.63 -7.09 -33.95
CA LYS A 285 -8.63 -6.11 -34.41
C LYS A 285 -8.72 -4.79 -33.68
N ALA A 286 -9.96 -4.32 -33.45
CA ALA A 286 -10.19 -3.07 -32.72
C ALA A 286 -9.70 -3.15 -31.26
N THR A 287 -10.05 -4.20 -30.53
CA THR A 287 -9.63 -4.40 -29.15
C THR A 287 -8.12 -4.59 -29.02
N THR A 288 -7.48 -5.27 -29.99
CA THR A 288 -6.01 -5.37 -30.03
C THR A 288 -5.35 -4.00 -30.19
N ALA A 289 -5.88 -3.16 -31.08
CA ALA A 289 -5.35 -1.80 -31.25
C ALA A 289 -5.55 -0.93 -29.99
N ILE A 290 -6.73 -1.01 -29.36
CA ILE A 290 -7.03 -0.32 -28.10
C ILE A 290 -6.10 -0.81 -26.99
N ALA A 291 -5.93 -2.11 -26.84
CA ALA A 291 -5.03 -2.70 -25.84
C ALA A 291 -3.58 -2.20 -25.99
N CYS A 292 -3.07 -2.16 -27.23
CA CYS A 292 -1.72 -1.63 -27.51
C CYS A 292 -1.61 -0.14 -27.13
N VAL A 293 -2.62 0.66 -27.40
CA VAL A 293 -2.62 2.10 -27.03
C VAL A 293 -2.61 2.25 -25.51
N ILE A 294 -3.48 1.55 -24.78
CA ILE A 294 -3.54 1.61 -23.32
C ILE A 294 -2.22 1.14 -22.71
N MET A 295 -1.62 0.04 -23.22
CA MET A 295 -0.32 -0.42 -22.74
C MET A 295 0.79 0.62 -22.91
N ILE A 296 0.84 1.30 -24.06
CA ILE A 296 1.84 2.34 -24.30
C ILE A 296 1.64 3.51 -23.32
N MET A 297 0.39 3.92 -23.11
CA MET A 297 0.06 4.99 -22.15
C MET A 297 0.50 4.63 -20.74
N GLN A 298 0.13 3.43 -20.27
CA GLN A 298 0.48 2.97 -18.93
C GLN A 298 2.00 2.76 -18.77
N LEU A 299 2.69 2.30 -19.81
CA LEU A 299 4.14 2.15 -19.80
C LEU A 299 4.87 3.47 -19.54
N VAL A 300 4.38 4.57 -20.13
CA VAL A 300 4.92 5.91 -19.88
C VAL A 300 4.73 6.29 -18.41
N GLY A 301 3.56 5.95 -17.83
CA GLY A 301 3.29 6.16 -16.40
C GLY A 301 4.25 5.41 -15.49
N VAL A 302 4.41 4.10 -15.72
CA VAL A 302 5.34 3.26 -14.95
C VAL A 302 6.78 3.77 -15.04
N ILE A 303 7.22 4.17 -16.25
CA ILE A 303 8.57 4.75 -16.44
C ILE A 303 8.70 6.05 -15.64
N SER A 304 7.67 6.91 -15.64
CA SER A 304 7.69 8.17 -14.88
C SER A 304 7.83 7.92 -13.38
N VAL A 305 7.05 6.96 -12.83
CA VAL A 305 7.16 6.54 -11.43
C VAL A 305 8.54 5.96 -11.13
N GLY A 306 9.07 5.10 -12.01
CA GLY A 306 10.41 4.52 -11.84
C GLY A 306 11.52 5.59 -11.85
N VAL A 307 11.41 6.60 -12.70
CA VAL A 307 12.35 7.75 -12.72
C VAL A 307 12.23 8.58 -11.44
N GLU A 308 11.02 8.82 -10.95
CA GLU A 308 10.81 9.55 -9.69
C GLU A 308 11.34 8.74 -8.51
N ALA A 309 10.96 7.49 -8.40
CA ALA A 309 11.48 6.56 -7.40
C ALA A 309 13.02 6.46 -7.41
N SER A 310 13.67 6.58 -8.58
CA SER A 310 15.12 6.59 -8.66
C SER A 310 15.77 7.90 -8.18
N LYS A 311 15.05 9.01 -8.20
CA LYS A 311 15.54 10.31 -7.68
C LYS A 311 15.34 10.42 -6.16
N THR A 312 14.23 9.86 -5.70
CA THR A 312 13.89 9.75 -4.27
C THR A 312 14.42 8.46 -3.66
N ALA A 313 15.06 7.58 -4.47
CA ALA A 313 15.73 6.41 -3.96
C ALA A 313 16.79 6.88 -2.96
N VAL A 314 16.30 7.07 -1.78
CA VAL A 314 17.04 6.98 -0.54
C VAL A 314 17.84 5.69 -0.70
N ASP A 315 19.11 5.74 -0.49
CA ASP A 315 20.00 4.58 -0.58
C ASP A 315 19.26 3.40 0.09
N GLU A 316 19.06 2.28 -0.59
CA GLU A 316 18.31 1.12 -0.06
C GLU A 316 18.87 0.61 1.27
N GLN A 317 20.01 1.12 1.66
CA GLN A 317 20.67 0.98 2.96
C GLN A 317 20.01 1.79 4.09
N SER A 318 18.98 2.59 3.81
CA SER A 318 18.49 3.60 4.74
C SER A 318 17.45 3.09 5.75
N LYS A 319 16.99 1.84 5.63
CA LYS A 319 15.93 1.32 6.51
C LYS A 319 16.48 0.40 7.57
N PRO A 320 15.92 0.47 8.80
CA PRO A 320 16.27 -0.46 9.86
C PRO A 320 15.71 -1.86 9.55
N TYR A 321 16.51 -2.87 9.85
CA TYR A 321 16.12 -4.26 9.92
C TYR A 321 16.23 -4.69 11.38
N VAL A 322 15.08 -4.95 12.02
CA VAL A 322 15.03 -5.31 13.43
C VAL A 322 14.94 -6.83 13.57
N THR A 323 15.91 -7.44 14.25
CA THR A 323 15.96 -8.88 14.48
C THR A 323 15.50 -9.25 15.89
N GLN A 324 15.33 -10.56 16.14
CA GLN A 324 15.04 -11.11 17.46
C GLN A 324 16.31 -11.26 18.34
N ASP A 325 17.46 -10.81 17.85
CA ASP A 325 18.71 -10.98 18.60
C ASP A 325 18.60 -10.39 20.01
N ALA A 326 19.10 -11.12 20.99
CA ALA A 326 19.03 -10.79 22.41
C ALA A 326 17.62 -10.59 23.03
N LEU A 327 16.51 -10.90 22.31
CA LEU A 327 15.15 -10.78 22.86
C LEU A 327 14.93 -11.61 24.14
N LEU A 328 15.54 -12.79 24.18
CA LEU A 328 15.47 -13.72 25.31
C LEU A 328 16.70 -13.67 26.22
N THR A 329 17.54 -12.64 26.09
CA THR A 329 18.71 -12.51 26.98
C THR A 329 18.51 -11.39 27.99
N VAL A 330 18.93 -11.62 29.21
CA VAL A 330 18.86 -10.71 30.35
C VAL A 330 20.21 -10.66 31.05
N SER A 331 20.50 -9.55 31.76
CA SER A 331 21.75 -9.44 32.52
C SER A 331 21.62 -10.08 33.89
N PRO A 332 22.66 -10.77 34.38
CA PRO A 332 22.70 -11.21 35.77
C PRO A 332 22.87 -10.07 36.78
N LYS A 333 23.16 -8.85 36.32
CA LYS A 333 23.46 -7.68 37.17
C LYS A 333 22.25 -6.77 37.39
N SER A 334 21.77 -6.14 36.33
CA SER A 334 20.61 -5.24 36.34
C SER A 334 19.80 -5.37 35.06
N ASN A 335 18.49 -5.20 35.15
CA ASN A 335 17.61 -5.24 33.99
C ASN A 335 16.59 -4.09 34.07
N VAL A 336 16.47 -3.34 32.99
CA VAL A 336 15.40 -2.37 32.80
C VAL A 336 14.62 -2.81 31.54
N ILE A 337 13.37 -3.23 31.74
CA ILE A 337 12.55 -3.84 30.69
C ILE A 337 11.27 -3.03 30.52
N VAL A 338 11.03 -2.57 29.30
CA VAL A 338 9.86 -1.79 28.93
C VAL A 338 9.04 -2.61 27.94
N PHE A 339 7.86 -3.05 28.36
CA PHE A 339 6.86 -3.64 27.46
C PHE A 339 5.90 -2.57 27.01
N VAL A 340 5.73 -2.45 25.70
CA VAL A 340 4.80 -1.51 25.07
C VAL A 340 3.77 -2.34 24.31
N LEU A 341 2.51 -2.36 24.79
CA LEU A 341 1.42 -3.10 24.18
C LEU A 341 0.58 -2.11 23.36
N ASP A 342 0.64 -2.22 22.01
CA ASP A 342 0.00 -1.28 21.08
C ASP A 342 -1.49 -1.06 21.42
N THR A 343 -1.89 0.20 21.47
CA THR A 343 -3.26 0.67 21.77
C THR A 343 -3.87 0.20 23.10
N TYR A 344 -3.09 -0.32 24.04
CA TYR A 344 -3.64 -0.79 25.32
C TYR A 344 -4.05 0.38 26.23
N ASP A 345 -5.27 0.84 26.06
CA ASP A 345 -5.84 1.93 26.86
C ASP A 345 -6.22 1.48 28.28
N THR A 346 -6.15 2.41 29.22
CA THR A 346 -6.55 2.20 30.62
C THR A 346 -7.97 1.65 30.76
N PHE A 347 -8.93 2.11 29.94
CA PHE A 347 -10.30 1.60 30.02
C PHE A 347 -10.39 0.10 29.68
N ILE A 348 -9.54 -0.42 28.78
CA ILE A 348 -9.50 -1.85 28.48
C ILE A 348 -9.07 -2.65 29.70
N LEU A 349 -8.02 -2.18 30.42
CA LEU A 349 -7.60 -2.81 31.67
C LEU A 349 -8.70 -2.75 32.73
N GLU A 350 -9.42 -1.63 32.83
CA GLU A 350 -10.54 -1.50 33.77
C GLU A 350 -11.71 -2.43 33.42
N GLU A 351 -11.97 -2.71 32.13
CA GLU A 351 -12.94 -3.72 31.72
C GLU A 351 -12.48 -5.13 32.07
N VAL A 352 -11.23 -5.48 31.80
CA VAL A 352 -10.62 -6.75 32.24
C VAL A 352 -10.76 -6.94 33.75
N ARG A 353 -10.54 -5.88 34.54
CA ARG A 353 -10.67 -5.92 36.01
C ARG A 353 -12.13 -6.07 36.49
N LYS A 354 -13.11 -5.60 35.72
CA LYS A 354 -14.52 -5.84 36.06
C LYS A 354 -14.90 -7.30 35.88
N GLU A 355 -14.33 -7.95 34.87
CA GLU A 355 -14.54 -9.39 34.63
C GLU A 355 -13.75 -10.27 35.60
N ASP A 356 -12.52 -9.87 35.92
CA ASP A 356 -11.63 -10.54 36.89
C ASP A 356 -11.11 -9.54 37.94
N PRO A 357 -11.79 -9.42 39.10
CA PRO A 357 -11.37 -8.53 40.19
C PRO A 357 -9.98 -8.87 40.79
N HIS A 358 -9.48 -10.09 40.56
CA HIS A 358 -8.18 -10.57 41.01
C HIS A 358 -7.05 -10.28 40.02
N TYR A 359 -7.35 -9.71 38.86
CA TYR A 359 -6.38 -9.53 37.79
C TYR A 359 -5.11 -8.76 38.20
N LEU A 360 -5.25 -7.75 39.08
CA LEU A 360 -4.12 -6.97 39.59
C LEU A 360 -3.23 -7.72 40.61
N GLU A 361 -3.60 -8.90 41.08
CA GLU A 361 -2.73 -9.75 41.91
C GLU A 361 -1.51 -10.25 41.10
N ASN A 362 -1.64 -10.36 39.76
CA ASN A 362 -0.51 -10.65 38.89
C ASN A 362 0.57 -9.57 38.89
N PHE A 363 0.23 -8.35 39.38
CA PHE A 363 1.10 -7.17 39.41
C PHE A 363 1.38 -6.70 40.84
N LYS A 364 1.46 -7.60 41.82
CA LYS A 364 1.60 -7.27 43.24
C LYS A 364 2.76 -6.35 43.56
N ASP A 365 3.86 -6.40 42.80
CA ASP A 365 5.05 -5.57 42.98
C ASP A 365 5.04 -4.28 42.15
N PHE A 366 3.93 -3.99 41.45
CA PHE A 366 3.78 -2.83 40.59
C PHE A 366 2.97 -1.71 41.26
N THR A 367 3.20 -0.48 40.77
CA THR A 367 2.26 0.64 40.92
C THR A 367 1.53 0.81 39.60
N TYR A 368 0.19 0.73 39.61
CA TYR A 368 -0.68 1.03 38.50
C TYR A 368 -1.07 2.51 38.53
N PHE A 369 -0.48 3.31 37.66
CA PHE A 369 -0.81 4.73 37.50
C PHE A 369 -2.02 4.85 36.55
N ARG A 370 -3.21 4.92 37.10
CA ARG A 370 -4.45 4.93 36.36
C ARG A 370 -4.66 6.22 35.56
N ASN A 371 -4.19 7.36 36.08
CA ASN A 371 -4.31 8.66 35.43
C ASN A 371 -3.09 8.96 34.54
N SER A 372 -2.87 8.09 33.53
CA SER A 372 -1.74 8.15 32.61
C SER A 372 -2.13 8.83 31.30
N ALA A 373 -1.32 9.75 30.81
CA ALA A 373 -1.45 10.36 29.48
C ALA A 373 -0.39 9.84 28.52
N GLY A 374 -0.77 9.59 27.29
CA GLY A 374 0.18 9.47 26.18
C GLY A 374 0.83 10.84 25.89
N THR A 375 1.85 10.85 25.05
CA THR A 375 2.50 12.09 24.61
C THR A 375 2.24 12.37 23.14
N MET A 376 2.32 11.36 22.28
CA MET A 376 2.14 11.48 20.82
C MET A 376 1.35 10.31 20.26
N ILE A 377 0.70 10.52 19.12
CA ILE A 377 0.08 9.49 18.26
C ILE A 377 0.39 9.79 16.78
N PRO A 378 0.27 8.81 15.87
CA PRO A 378 0.13 7.36 16.10
C PRO A 378 1.45 6.69 16.50
N THR A 379 1.48 5.35 16.50
CA THR A 379 2.65 4.51 16.83
C THR A 379 3.96 4.98 16.20
N THR A 380 3.93 5.39 14.93
CA THR A 380 5.10 5.90 14.17
C THR A 380 5.69 7.22 14.72
N ASN A 381 5.03 7.87 15.67
CA ASN A 381 5.53 9.03 16.40
C ASN A 381 5.72 8.71 17.89
N ALA A 382 4.85 7.91 18.48
CA ALA A 382 4.93 7.51 19.87
C ALA A 382 6.18 6.67 20.18
N ILE A 383 6.47 5.65 19.39
CA ILE A 383 7.67 4.80 19.55
C ILE A 383 8.96 5.62 19.41
N PRO A 384 9.16 6.44 18.35
CA PRO A 384 10.32 7.32 18.29
C PRO A 384 10.45 8.27 19.48
N PHE A 385 9.34 8.83 19.97
CA PHE A 385 9.37 9.64 21.19
C PHE A 385 9.90 8.83 22.39
N MET A 386 9.40 7.62 22.60
CA MET A 386 9.85 6.73 23.69
C MET A 386 11.33 6.34 23.56
N MET A 387 11.88 6.33 22.32
CA MET A 387 13.30 6.03 22.07
C MET A 387 14.20 7.25 22.06
N THR A 388 13.65 8.48 22.06
CA THR A 388 14.45 9.71 21.93
C THR A 388 14.24 10.74 23.02
N ALA A 389 13.14 10.68 23.76
CA ALA A 389 12.68 11.71 24.69
C ALA A 389 12.39 13.08 24.03
N LEU A 390 12.27 13.13 22.71
CA LEU A 390 12.10 14.39 22.00
C LEU A 390 10.71 14.52 21.37
N LYS A 391 10.13 15.71 21.49
CA LYS A 391 8.91 16.17 20.82
C LYS A 391 9.23 17.26 19.79
N PRO A 392 8.38 17.48 18.79
CA PRO A 392 8.51 18.66 17.93
C PRO A 392 8.28 19.90 18.77
N ILE A 393 9.16 20.90 18.63
CA ILE A 393 9.03 22.18 19.35
C ILE A 393 8.13 23.14 18.56
N PRO A 394 7.42 24.07 19.22
CA PRO A 394 6.57 25.05 18.54
C PRO A 394 7.28 25.77 17.39
N GLY A 395 6.69 25.73 16.21
CA GLY A 395 7.24 26.35 14.99
C GLY A 395 8.25 25.49 14.19
N GLN A 396 8.58 24.29 14.67
CA GLN A 396 9.40 23.34 13.93
C GLN A 396 8.56 22.61 12.87
N ASP A 397 9.13 22.39 11.69
CA ASP A 397 8.56 21.52 10.67
C ASP A 397 8.59 20.05 11.11
N LEU A 398 7.53 19.29 10.88
CA LEU A 398 7.47 17.88 11.29
C LEU A 398 8.44 16.98 10.49
N GLY A 399 8.71 17.32 9.23
CA GLY A 399 9.70 16.61 8.43
C GLY A 399 11.11 16.79 9.00
N GLU A 400 11.48 18.04 9.40
CA GLU A 400 12.73 18.33 10.07
C GLU A 400 12.83 17.58 11.41
N TYR A 401 11.77 17.61 12.23
CA TYR A 401 11.75 16.85 13.49
C TYR A 401 12.00 15.36 13.25
N ARG A 402 11.28 14.77 12.32
CA ARG A 402 11.40 13.34 12.00
C ARG A 402 12.80 12.96 11.48
N ALA A 403 13.40 13.83 10.67
CA ALA A 403 14.73 13.59 10.10
C ALA A 403 15.86 13.73 11.15
N THR A 404 15.66 14.52 12.20
CA THR A 404 16.74 14.90 13.14
C THR A 404 16.53 14.41 14.58
N LYS A 405 15.43 13.73 14.89
CA LYS A 405 15.06 13.34 16.27
C LYS A 405 16.13 12.47 16.95
N TYR A 406 16.67 11.47 16.27
CA TYR A 406 17.74 10.61 16.83
C TYR A 406 19.07 11.35 16.91
N GLU A 407 19.43 12.17 15.92
CA GLU A 407 20.62 13.02 15.96
C GLU A 407 20.64 13.99 17.13
N ARG A 408 19.48 14.53 17.48
CA ARG A 408 19.32 15.51 18.58
C ARG A 408 19.13 14.86 19.94
N SER A 409 18.77 13.59 19.98
CA SER A 409 18.57 12.83 21.23
C SER A 409 19.90 12.37 21.79
N THR A 410 19.98 12.36 23.13
CA THR A 410 21.07 11.72 23.86
C THR A 410 20.61 10.49 24.63
N PHE A 411 19.33 10.16 24.61
CA PHE A 411 18.74 9.15 25.50
C PHE A 411 19.39 7.76 25.35
N LEU A 412 19.47 7.23 24.11
CA LEU A 412 20.08 5.91 23.90
C LEU A 412 21.59 5.93 24.15
N ASN A 413 22.26 7.02 23.85
CA ASN A 413 23.70 7.20 24.18
C ASN A 413 23.89 7.19 25.70
N ASP A 414 23.05 7.88 26.46
CA ASP A 414 23.12 7.86 27.94
C ASP A 414 22.88 6.44 28.49
N VAL A 415 21.95 5.67 27.91
CA VAL A 415 21.73 4.27 28.27
C VAL A 415 22.97 3.42 28.00
N HIS A 416 23.61 3.62 26.83
CA HIS A 416 24.85 2.95 26.45
C HIS A 416 26.00 3.35 27.39
N ASP A 417 26.17 4.64 27.65
CA ASP A 417 27.25 5.18 28.50
C ASP A 417 27.11 4.74 29.99
N LEU A 418 25.90 4.40 30.40
CA LEU A 418 25.63 3.76 31.70
C LEU A 418 26.00 2.27 31.72
N GLY A 419 26.47 1.72 30.61
CA GLY A 419 26.94 0.33 30.47
C GLY A 419 25.83 -0.70 30.25
N TYR A 420 24.66 -0.27 29.76
CA TYR A 420 23.56 -1.19 29.44
C TYR A 420 23.61 -1.64 27.98
N SER A 421 23.47 -2.93 27.75
CA SER A 421 23.24 -3.46 26.41
C SER A 421 21.81 -3.13 25.96
N ILE A 422 21.63 -2.62 24.73
CA ILE A 422 20.36 -2.10 24.24
C ILE A 422 19.74 -3.09 23.26
N GLY A 423 18.53 -3.59 23.57
CA GLY A 423 17.66 -4.32 22.64
C GLY A 423 16.40 -3.50 22.37
N ALA A 424 16.18 -3.08 21.12
CA ALA A 424 15.03 -2.27 20.72
C ALA A 424 14.16 -3.03 19.70
N TYR A 425 13.10 -3.65 20.19
CA TYR A 425 12.23 -4.53 19.40
C TYR A 425 10.94 -3.80 19.03
N SER A 426 10.92 -3.19 17.86
CA SER A 426 9.75 -2.55 17.26
C SER A 426 9.95 -2.41 15.75
N ASP A 427 8.87 -2.54 14.98
CA ASP A 427 8.81 -2.24 13.55
C ASP A 427 8.70 -0.73 13.26
N SER A 428 8.43 0.07 14.29
CA SER A 428 8.11 1.49 14.19
C SER A 428 9.20 2.41 14.76
N LEU A 429 10.47 1.99 14.76
CA LEU A 429 11.59 2.81 15.24
C LEU A 429 11.78 4.08 14.41
N MET A 430 11.39 4.07 13.13
CA MET A 430 11.47 5.21 12.21
C MET A 430 12.87 5.87 12.15
N MET A 431 13.90 5.03 12.13
CA MET A 431 15.30 5.45 11.90
C MET A 431 15.56 5.58 10.41
N ASP A 432 16.34 6.58 10.02
CA ASP A 432 16.86 6.77 8.66
C ASP A 432 18.34 6.41 8.60
N PHE A 433 18.67 5.25 8.05
CA PHE A 433 20.07 4.83 7.92
C PHE A 433 20.89 5.63 6.90
N ASN A 434 20.29 6.59 6.16
CA ASN A 434 21.06 7.62 5.44
C ASN A 434 21.66 8.65 6.40
N ASN A 435 21.01 8.88 7.54
CA ASN A 435 21.53 9.74 8.57
C ASN A 435 22.67 9.02 9.34
N PRO A 436 23.91 9.55 9.33
CA PRO A 436 25.01 8.95 10.07
C PRO A 436 24.77 8.82 11.58
N ALA A 437 23.99 9.72 12.17
CA ALA A 437 23.66 9.68 13.59
C ALA A 437 22.72 8.52 13.92
N ASP A 438 21.68 8.28 13.09
CA ASP A 438 20.79 7.15 13.25
C ASP A 438 21.55 5.81 13.13
N ARG A 439 22.49 5.72 12.18
CA ARG A 439 23.36 4.55 12.05
C ARG A 439 24.26 4.34 13.26
N ALA A 440 24.81 5.43 13.81
CA ALA A 440 25.65 5.35 15.01
C ALA A 440 24.87 4.80 16.19
N ILE A 441 23.64 5.33 16.44
CA ILE A 441 22.75 4.85 17.50
C ILE A 441 22.34 3.39 17.26
N ALA A 442 21.98 3.03 16.04
CA ALA A 442 21.62 1.65 15.71
C ALA A 442 22.76 0.68 15.98
N SER A 443 24.03 1.09 15.71
CA SER A 443 25.21 0.25 15.96
C SER A 443 25.48 0.00 17.46
N GLU A 444 24.89 0.78 18.36
CA GLU A 444 24.93 0.58 19.81
C GLU A 444 23.84 -0.41 20.29
N THR A 445 22.90 -0.77 19.42
CA THR A 445 21.87 -1.77 19.70
C THR A 445 22.30 -3.17 19.26
N LEU A 446 21.74 -4.20 19.91
CA LEU A 446 22.06 -5.59 19.59
C LEU A 446 21.33 -6.11 18.35
N ASN A 447 20.20 -5.50 17.99
CA ASN A 447 19.21 -6.08 17.09
C ASN A 447 18.71 -5.17 15.98
N VAL A 448 19.25 -3.96 15.85
CA VAL A 448 18.86 -3.01 14.79
C VAL A 448 20.00 -2.88 13.77
N HIS A 449 19.75 -3.33 12.56
CA HIS A 449 20.75 -3.41 11.51
C HIS A 449 20.28 -2.71 10.23
N PRO A 450 21.19 -2.31 9.31
CA PRO A 450 20.79 -1.87 7.98
C PRO A 450 20.21 -3.03 7.16
N ILE A 451 19.18 -2.77 6.38
CA ILE A 451 18.47 -3.77 5.56
C ILE A 451 19.34 -4.51 4.53
N ASN A 452 20.52 -3.99 4.21
CA ASN A 452 21.43 -4.51 3.17
C ASN A 452 21.77 -6.00 3.26
N GLY A 453 21.52 -6.64 4.34
CA GLY A 453 21.76 -8.07 4.55
C GLY A 453 20.48 -8.90 4.61
N ALA A 454 19.31 -8.29 4.61
CA ALA A 454 18.06 -9.02 4.71
C ALA A 454 17.81 -9.86 3.45
N PRO A 455 17.60 -11.16 3.57
CA PRO A 455 17.35 -12.02 2.42
C PRO A 455 15.96 -11.75 1.85
N LEU A 456 15.87 -11.53 0.53
CA LEU A 456 14.60 -11.34 -0.17
C LEU A 456 13.90 -12.69 -0.41
N ASP A 457 12.67 -12.86 0.11
CA ASP A 457 11.81 -13.94 -0.34
C ASP A 457 11.11 -13.55 -1.64
N ILE A 458 11.63 -14.06 -2.76
CA ILE A 458 11.15 -13.74 -4.11
C ILE A 458 9.68 -14.12 -4.30
N TRP A 459 9.26 -15.28 -3.76
CA TRP A 459 7.88 -15.75 -3.94
C TRP A 459 6.89 -14.96 -3.10
N GLN A 460 7.20 -14.72 -1.84
CA GLN A 460 6.37 -13.88 -0.98
C GLN A 460 6.34 -12.44 -1.48
N THR A 461 7.48 -11.90 -1.94
CA THR A 461 7.51 -10.57 -2.57
C THR A 461 6.58 -10.50 -3.77
N PHE A 462 6.58 -11.52 -4.65
CA PHE A 462 5.62 -11.59 -5.75
C PHE A 462 4.17 -11.56 -5.23
N LEU A 463 3.84 -12.39 -4.24
CA LEU A 463 2.49 -12.43 -3.68
C LEU A 463 2.08 -11.11 -3.02
N CYS A 464 2.98 -10.46 -2.30
CA CYS A 464 2.76 -9.15 -1.68
C CYS A 464 2.49 -8.06 -2.71
N MET A 465 3.33 -7.99 -3.76
CA MET A 465 3.15 -7.03 -4.85
C MET A 465 1.82 -7.23 -5.58
N GLU A 466 1.44 -8.49 -5.84
CA GLU A 466 0.18 -8.80 -6.49
C GLU A 466 -1.04 -8.58 -5.57
N GLN A 467 -0.90 -8.78 -4.27
CA GLN A 467 -1.94 -8.44 -3.29
C GLN A 467 -2.25 -6.95 -3.33
N CYS A 468 -1.23 -6.09 -3.34
CA CYS A 468 -1.39 -4.65 -3.48
C CYS A 468 -2.04 -4.26 -4.82
N ALA A 469 -1.57 -4.86 -5.93
CA ALA A 469 -2.12 -4.62 -7.25
C ALA A 469 -3.61 -5.02 -7.33
N LEU A 470 -3.95 -6.21 -6.83
CA LEU A 470 -5.33 -6.71 -6.82
C LEU A 470 -6.23 -5.91 -5.88
N TYR A 471 -5.74 -5.44 -4.74
CA TYR A 471 -6.49 -4.53 -3.88
C TYR A 471 -6.89 -3.25 -4.62
N ARG A 472 -6.01 -2.70 -5.46
CA ARG A 472 -6.30 -1.52 -6.29
C ARG A 472 -7.23 -1.83 -7.47
N GLU A 473 -6.95 -2.89 -8.23
CA GLU A 473 -7.57 -3.15 -9.52
C GLU A 473 -8.91 -3.88 -9.45
N MET A 474 -9.18 -4.67 -8.39
CA MET A 474 -10.40 -5.45 -8.27
C MET A 474 -11.63 -4.63 -7.89
N PRO A 475 -12.86 -5.08 -8.28
CA PRO A 475 -14.09 -4.43 -7.87
C PRO A 475 -14.23 -4.42 -6.34
N TRP A 476 -14.91 -3.42 -5.80
CA TRP A 476 -15.02 -3.21 -4.34
C TRP A 476 -15.50 -4.46 -3.58
N VAL A 477 -16.33 -5.30 -4.17
CA VAL A 477 -16.80 -6.55 -3.55
C VAL A 477 -15.68 -7.56 -3.27
N LEU A 478 -14.56 -7.49 -4.01
CA LEU A 478 -13.41 -8.37 -3.82
C LEU A 478 -12.28 -7.73 -3.00
N LYS A 479 -12.30 -6.41 -2.77
CA LYS A 479 -11.25 -5.71 -2.03
C LYS A 479 -10.97 -6.28 -0.64
N PRO A 480 -11.98 -6.71 0.17
CA PRO A 480 -11.71 -7.31 1.48
C PRO A 480 -10.79 -8.53 1.43
N ALA A 481 -10.81 -9.30 0.33
CA ALA A 481 -9.95 -10.47 0.15
C ALA A 481 -8.48 -10.13 -0.13
N PHE A 482 -8.19 -8.89 -0.51
CA PHE A 482 -6.85 -8.40 -0.84
C PHE A 482 -6.37 -7.32 0.13
N TRP A 483 -7.13 -7.05 1.20
CA TRP A 483 -6.71 -6.12 2.24
C TRP A 483 -5.41 -6.59 2.92
N TYR A 484 -4.55 -5.67 3.30
CA TYR A 484 -3.26 -5.96 3.93
C TYR A 484 -2.88 -4.85 4.91
N TYR A 485 -1.99 -5.19 5.83
CA TYR A 485 -1.26 -4.24 6.67
C TYR A 485 0.14 -4.05 6.12
N THR A 486 0.66 -2.83 6.17
CA THR A 486 1.98 -2.52 5.61
C THR A 486 3.09 -3.27 6.34
N SER A 487 3.01 -3.39 7.66
CA SER A 487 3.97 -4.14 8.47
C SER A 487 3.97 -5.63 8.11
N ASP A 488 2.80 -6.28 8.05
CA ASP A 488 2.66 -7.68 7.64
C ASP A 488 3.19 -7.94 6.23
N LEU A 489 2.95 -7.00 5.31
CA LEU A 489 3.46 -7.07 3.96
C LEU A 489 4.99 -6.99 3.93
N ASN A 490 5.58 -6.07 4.69
CA ASN A 490 7.03 -5.89 4.79
C ASN A 490 7.71 -7.14 5.38
N ASN A 491 7.16 -7.68 6.47
CA ASN A 491 7.70 -8.86 7.13
C ASN A 491 7.70 -10.08 6.20
N ARG A 492 6.64 -10.29 5.43
CA ARG A 492 6.53 -11.40 4.49
C ARG A 492 7.52 -11.35 3.33
N MET A 493 8.02 -10.16 2.95
CA MET A 493 9.01 -10.03 1.87
C MET A 493 10.42 -10.41 2.29
N ILE A 494 10.69 -10.51 3.59
CA ILE A 494 11.98 -10.94 4.13
C ILE A 494 11.96 -12.47 4.27
N ALA A 495 12.95 -13.13 3.70
CA ALA A 495 13.07 -14.57 3.84
C ALA A 495 13.54 -14.93 5.26
N ASP A 496 12.87 -15.88 5.90
CA ASP A 496 13.40 -16.51 7.10
C ASP A 496 14.72 -17.22 6.75
N SER A 497 15.76 -16.92 7.49
CA SER A 497 17.08 -17.55 7.30
C SER A 497 17.05 -19.09 7.49
N GLY A 498 16.02 -19.59 8.19
CA GLY A 498 15.87 -21.02 8.51
C GLY A 498 17.01 -21.57 9.40
N THR A 499 17.90 -20.70 9.88
CA THR A 499 19.04 -21.09 10.72
C THR A 499 18.63 -21.39 12.16
N GLY A 500 17.44 -20.92 12.58
CA GLY A 500 17.00 -20.92 13.98
C GLY A 500 17.83 -19.98 14.87
N ASN A 501 18.70 -19.17 14.28
CA ASN A 501 19.47 -18.16 14.98
C ASN A 501 18.62 -16.88 15.10
N MET A 502 18.40 -16.40 16.32
CA MET A 502 17.60 -15.20 16.59
C MET A 502 18.17 -13.95 15.93
N GLY A 503 19.49 -13.86 15.76
CA GLY A 503 20.15 -12.75 15.06
C GLY A 503 19.83 -12.64 13.57
N ASP A 504 19.33 -13.74 12.98
CA ASP A 504 18.95 -13.79 11.56
C ASP A 504 17.42 -13.73 11.36
N SER A 505 16.63 -13.83 12.44
CA SER A 505 15.16 -13.86 12.39
C SER A 505 14.61 -12.47 12.62
N LEU A 506 13.68 -12.05 11.76
CA LEU A 506 12.99 -10.75 11.88
C LEU A 506 12.17 -10.69 13.17
N TYR A 507 12.19 -9.53 13.83
CA TYR A 507 11.25 -9.24 14.91
C TYR A 507 9.89 -8.84 14.31
N GLU A 508 8.87 -9.58 14.67
CA GLU A 508 7.49 -9.34 14.25
C GLU A 508 6.60 -9.06 15.46
N LEU A 509 5.62 -8.17 15.29
CA LEU A 509 4.58 -7.92 16.29
C LEU A 509 3.56 -9.06 16.28
N ASP A 510 4.00 -10.23 16.72
CA ASP A 510 3.17 -11.44 16.87
C ASP A 510 3.27 -11.96 18.30
N ASP A 511 2.33 -11.54 19.13
CA ASP A 511 2.31 -11.86 20.57
C ASP A 511 2.21 -13.36 20.84
N ALA A 512 1.50 -14.09 19.98
CA ALA A 512 1.37 -15.54 20.12
C ALA A 512 2.70 -16.26 19.81
N ALA A 513 3.40 -15.82 18.75
CA ALA A 513 4.71 -16.35 18.40
C ALA A 513 5.76 -16.02 19.47
N ILE A 514 5.77 -14.76 19.96
CA ILE A 514 6.68 -14.33 21.05
C ILE A 514 6.41 -15.12 22.32
N LEU A 515 5.13 -15.27 22.74
CA LEU A 515 4.78 -16.06 23.91
C LEU A 515 5.26 -17.50 23.79
N LYS A 516 5.03 -18.11 22.63
CA LYS A 516 5.52 -19.46 22.34
C LYS A 516 7.03 -19.54 22.44
N MET A 517 7.74 -18.59 21.88
CA MET A 517 9.21 -18.52 21.91
C MET A 517 9.73 -18.40 23.35
N VAL A 518 9.17 -17.49 24.17
CA VAL A 518 9.54 -17.34 25.59
C VAL A 518 9.32 -18.64 26.37
N ARG A 519 8.20 -19.35 26.10
CA ARG A 519 7.90 -20.63 26.77
C ARG A 519 8.83 -21.77 26.35
N GLU A 520 9.14 -21.87 25.07
CA GLU A 520 9.93 -23.00 24.54
C GLU A 520 11.43 -22.85 24.76
N GLN A 521 11.95 -21.61 24.63
CA GLN A 521 13.39 -21.36 24.71
C GLN A 521 13.84 -20.87 26.10
N GLY A 522 12.95 -20.16 26.81
CA GLY A 522 13.22 -19.53 28.11
C GLY A 522 14.18 -18.36 28.03
N LEU A 523 14.23 -17.57 29.09
CA LEU A 523 15.21 -16.49 29.23
C LEU A 523 16.58 -17.05 29.62
N LYS A 524 17.64 -16.41 29.14
CA LYS A 524 19.03 -16.75 29.43
C LYS A 524 19.74 -15.54 30.03
N ALA A 525 20.42 -15.74 31.16
CA ALA A 525 21.28 -14.72 31.72
C ALA A 525 22.62 -14.70 30.97
N THR A 526 22.98 -13.54 30.41
CA THR A 526 24.21 -13.32 29.64
C THR A 526 24.91 -12.04 30.11
N ASP A 527 26.23 -12.02 30.11
CA ASP A 527 27.01 -10.84 30.48
C ASP A 527 27.13 -9.83 29.30
N GLU A 528 26.06 -9.60 28.57
CA GLU A 528 25.98 -8.56 27.55
C GLU A 528 25.79 -7.22 28.25
N GLY A 529 26.68 -6.30 28.11
CA GLY A 529 26.67 -5.02 28.82
C GLY A 529 27.45 -5.03 30.14
N GLU A 530 28.14 -3.96 30.42
CA GLU A 530 29.01 -3.84 31.59
C GLU A 530 28.20 -3.76 32.89
N THR A 531 27.05 -3.07 32.87
CA THR A 531 26.22 -2.81 34.05
C THR A 531 24.90 -3.60 34.02
N GLY A 532 24.27 -3.73 32.84
CA GLY A 532 22.96 -4.33 32.77
C GLY A 532 22.42 -4.51 31.34
N ALA A 533 21.15 -4.86 31.25
CA ALA A 533 20.42 -4.97 29.99
C ALA A 533 19.21 -4.03 29.97
N PHE A 534 19.07 -3.28 28.88
CA PHE A 534 17.87 -2.52 28.54
C PHE A 534 17.14 -3.23 27.42
N ARG A 535 15.87 -3.56 27.62
CA ARG A 535 15.01 -4.20 26.63
C ARG A 535 13.73 -3.39 26.44
N PHE A 536 13.54 -2.84 25.28
CA PHE A 536 12.32 -2.17 24.84
C PHE A 536 11.58 -3.11 23.89
N ILE A 537 10.46 -3.66 24.33
CA ILE A 537 9.73 -4.72 23.63
C ILE A 537 8.34 -4.22 23.28
N HIS A 538 8.14 -3.88 22.00
CA HIS A 538 6.85 -3.48 21.46
C HIS A 538 6.07 -4.72 21.03
N LEU A 539 4.89 -4.93 21.60
CA LEU A 539 3.98 -6.05 21.35
C LEU A 539 2.76 -5.55 20.58
N PHE A 540 2.12 -6.45 19.85
CA PHE A 540 0.92 -6.12 19.07
C PHE A 540 -0.24 -5.65 19.96
N GLY A 541 -0.32 -6.14 21.21
CA GLY A 541 -1.30 -5.66 22.17
C GLY A 541 -2.75 -5.86 21.71
N PRO A 542 -3.71 -5.10 22.30
CA PRO A 542 -5.10 -5.12 21.86
C PRO A 542 -5.37 -4.31 20.58
N HIS A 543 -4.37 -4.15 19.71
CA HIS A 543 -4.54 -3.56 18.38
C HIS A 543 -5.34 -4.48 17.45
N PHE A 544 -6.15 -3.90 16.59
CA PHE A 544 -6.86 -4.65 15.54
C PHE A 544 -5.88 -5.08 14.42
N PRO A 545 -6.01 -6.30 13.82
CA PRO A 545 -7.07 -7.30 13.98
C PRO A 545 -6.89 -8.17 15.24
N TYR A 546 -8.04 -8.55 15.85
CA TYR A 546 -8.02 -9.38 17.06
C TYR A 546 -7.84 -10.84 16.68
N ASN A 547 -6.59 -11.33 16.72
CA ASN A 547 -6.17 -12.66 16.28
C ASN A 547 -5.50 -13.49 17.39
N VAL A 548 -5.55 -13.04 18.65
CA VAL A 548 -5.02 -13.74 19.80
C VAL A 548 -6.15 -13.95 20.84
N ASP A 549 -6.27 -15.15 21.40
CA ASP A 549 -7.23 -15.45 22.47
C ASP A 549 -6.68 -15.03 23.85
N GLU A 550 -7.51 -15.13 24.90
CA GLU A 550 -7.14 -14.78 26.28
C GLU A 550 -6.02 -15.64 26.90
N ASN A 551 -5.65 -16.76 26.25
CA ASN A 551 -4.56 -17.63 26.67
C ASN A 551 -3.24 -17.33 25.93
N GLY A 552 -3.28 -16.43 24.95
CA GLY A 552 -2.15 -16.06 24.11
C GLY A 552 -1.96 -16.98 22.90
N ASN A 553 -2.98 -17.73 22.47
CA ASN A 553 -2.92 -18.55 21.28
C ASN A 553 -3.41 -17.77 20.06
N ALA A 554 -2.76 -17.97 18.92
CA ALA A 554 -3.23 -17.44 17.64
C ALA A 554 -4.58 -18.07 17.27
N VAL A 555 -5.56 -17.24 16.90
CA VAL A 555 -6.90 -17.63 16.47
C VAL A 555 -7.37 -16.81 15.28
N PRO A 556 -8.31 -17.30 14.46
CA PRO A 556 -8.94 -16.48 13.44
C PRO A 556 -9.59 -15.22 14.03
N THR A 557 -9.55 -14.11 13.30
CA THR A 557 -10.01 -12.79 13.77
C THR A 557 -11.47 -12.75 14.22
N ASN A 558 -12.31 -13.64 13.74
CA ASN A 558 -13.71 -13.79 14.18
C ASN A 558 -13.87 -14.58 15.49
N GLN A 559 -12.80 -15.06 16.10
CA GLN A 559 -12.81 -15.84 17.33
C GLN A 559 -12.18 -15.10 18.51
N SER A 560 -11.74 -13.88 18.32
CA SER A 560 -11.23 -13.02 19.38
C SER A 560 -11.91 -11.63 19.37
N ASN A 561 -11.65 -10.87 20.40
CA ASN A 561 -12.05 -9.48 20.57
C ASN A 561 -10.95 -8.73 21.32
N ARG A 562 -11.13 -7.44 21.48
CA ARG A 562 -10.15 -6.54 22.11
C ARG A 562 -9.77 -6.99 23.52
N GLU A 563 -10.76 -7.30 24.37
CA GLU A 563 -10.55 -7.68 25.78
C GLU A 563 -9.85 -9.05 25.91
N ARG A 564 -10.21 -10.01 25.06
CA ARG A 564 -9.55 -11.32 25.00
C ARG A 564 -8.10 -11.17 24.55
N GLN A 565 -7.86 -10.39 23.50
CA GLN A 565 -6.51 -10.16 23.01
C GLN A 565 -5.66 -9.39 24.02
N ALA A 566 -6.22 -8.39 24.72
CA ALA A 566 -5.54 -7.67 25.80
C ALA A 566 -5.04 -8.62 26.90
N LYS A 567 -5.87 -9.61 27.30
CA LYS A 567 -5.47 -10.67 28.25
C LYS A 567 -4.39 -11.57 27.65
N GLY A 568 -4.53 -11.92 26.35
CA GLY A 568 -3.59 -12.79 25.65
C GLY A 568 -2.21 -12.18 25.46
N SER A 569 -2.13 -10.93 25.02
CA SER A 569 -0.88 -10.17 24.87
C SER A 569 -0.17 -10.02 26.20
N MET A 570 -0.91 -9.77 27.29
CA MET A 570 -0.34 -9.68 28.63
C MET A 570 0.29 -11.01 29.12
N LYS A 571 -0.07 -12.16 28.53
CA LYS A 571 0.60 -13.43 28.86
C LYS A 571 2.08 -13.43 28.49
N VAL A 572 2.50 -12.66 27.50
CA VAL A 572 3.92 -12.48 27.17
C VAL A 572 4.64 -11.85 28.36
N VAL A 573 4.07 -10.77 28.91
CA VAL A 573 4.64 -10.07 30.08
C VAL A 573 4.71 -11.00 31.29
N PHE A 574 3.64 -11.73 31.59
CA PHE A 574 3.60 -12.66 32.72
C PHE A 574 4.61 -13.78 32.55
N GLU A 575 4.71 -14.40 31.38
CA GLU A 575 5.68 -15.46 31.13
C GLU A 575 7.12 -14.94 31.28
N TYR A 576 7.39 -13.76 30.73
CA TYR A 576 8.71 -13.13 30.86
C TYR A 576 9.07 -12.85 32.35
N MET A 577 8.12 -12.32 33.13
CA MET A 577 8.30 -12.12 34.57
C MET A 577 8.53 -13.45 35.32
N ASP A 578 7.80 -14.50 34.98
CA ASP A 578 7.98 -15.83 35.61
C ASP A 578 9.33 -16.46 35.26
N GLN A 579 9.84 -16.22 34.05
CA GLN A 579 11.19 -16.63 33.69
C GLN A 579 12.26 -15.85 34.48
N LEU A 580 12.07 -14.54 34.67
CA LEU A 580 12.95 -13.72 35.52
C LEU A 580 12.96 -14.24 36.99
N LYS A 581 11.80 -14.63 37.52
CA LYS A 581 11.70 -15.24 38.86
C LYS A 581 12.46 -16.56 38.93
N LYS A 582 12.33 -17.43 37.91
CA LYS A 582 13.06 -18.69 37.81
C LYS A 582 14.58 -18.49 37.79
N LEU A 583 15.05 -17.41 37.18
CA LEU A 583 16.47 -17.03 37.12
C LEU A 583 16.94 -16.30 38.42
N GLY A 584 16.04 -15.93 39.33
CA GLY A 584 16.35 -15.11 40.50
C GLY A 584 16.66 -13.64 40.18
N LEU A 585 16.26 -13.15 39.01
CA LEU A 585 16.57 -11.80 38.53
C LEU A 585 15.39 -10.82 38.61
N TYR A 586 14.19 -11.33 38.98
CA TYR A 586 12.96 -10.51 39.02
C TYR A 586 13.03 -9.36 40.01
N ASP A 587 13.55 -9.61 41.20
CA ASP A 587 13.56 -8.63 42.29
C ASP A 587 14.41 -7.40 41.97
N GLN A 588 15.53 -7.59 41.28
CA GLN A 588 16.45 -6.51 40.88
C GLN A 588 16.10 -5.90 39.50
N ALA A 589 15.08 -6.37 38.83
CA ALA A 589 14.64 -5.81 37.57
C ALA A 589 13.68 -4.64 37.81
N THR A 590 13.85 -3.54 37.07
CA THR A 590 12.83 -2.53 36.87
C THR A 590 12.01 -2.92 35.63
N ILE A 591 10.69 -3.02 35.79
CA ILE A 591 9.77 -3.44 34.72
C ILE A 591 8.69 -2.39 34.55
N ILE A 592 8.55 -1.89 33.31
CA ILE A 592 7.52 -0.93 32.93
C ILE A 592 6.63 -1.61 31.90
N VAL A 593 5.32 -1.59 32.13
CA VAL A 593 4.33 -2.10 31.18
C VAL A 593 3.42 -0.93 30.82
N THR A 594 3.49 -0.52 29.56
CA THR A 594 2.72 0.60 29.01
C THR A 594 2.14 0.27 27.64
N ALA A 595 1.54 1.23 26.98
CA ALA A 595 1.19 1.20 25.56
C ALA A 595 1.91 2.36 24.86
N ASP A 596 2.02 2.30 23.56
CA ASP A 596 2.52 3.41 22.74
C ASP A 596 1.57 4.60 22.78
N HIS A 597 0.26 4.34 22.67
CA HIS A 597 -0.83 5.29 22.88
C HIS A 597 -2.10 4.56 23.38
N GLY A 598 -3.14 5.31 23.75
CA GLY A 598 -4.46 4.77 24.04
C GLY A 598 -5.32 4.65 22.77
N VAL A 599 -6.56 4.18 22.93
CA VAL A 599 -7.51 4.10 21.81
C VAL A 599 -7.97 5.49 21.38
N TRP A 600 -7.85 5.82 20.12
CA TRP A 600 -8.23 7.12 19.55
C TRP A 600 -9.03 6.95 18.26
N PHE A 601 -9.79 8.00 17.91
CA PHE A 601 -10.61 8.03 16.70
C PHE A 601 -10.21 9.21 15.82
N LEU A 602 -9.87 8.92 14.58
CA LEU A 602 -9.31 9.86 13.60
C LEU A 602 -10.17 11.10 13.29
N THR A 603 -11.46 11.10 13.67
CA THR A 603 -12.40 12.16 13.30
C THR A 603 -12.74 13.11 14.46
N ASP A 604 -12.20 12.89 15.66
CA ASP A 604 -12.61 13.63 16.85
C ASP A 604 -11.64 14.77 17.17
N ASP A 605 -12.18 16.00 17.18
CA ASP A 605 -11.45 17.20 17.55
C ASP A 605 -12.36 18.15 18.36
N PRO A 606 -12.23 18.20 19.72
CA PRO A 606 -11.34 17.42 20.57
C PRO A 606 -11.71 15.93 20.66
N PRO A 607 -10.82 15.08 21.20
CA PRO A 607 -11.13 13.66 21.45
C PRO A 607 -12.43 13.51 22.25
N ARG A 608 -13.29 12.56 21.88
CA ARG A 608 -14.56 12.30 22.58
C ARG A 608 -14.38 11.57 23.89
N SER A 609 -13.29 10.83 24.00
CA SER A 609 -12.93 10.05 25.17
C SER A 609 -11.46 10.24 25.50
N PRO A 610 -11.05 10.02 26.75
CA PRO A 610 -9.65 10.05 27.14
C PRO A 610 -8.83 9.05 26.31
N VAL A 611 -7.63 9.44 25.90
CA VAL A 611 -6.62 8.58 25.28
C VAL A 611 -5.56 8.32 26.33
N SER A 612 -5.71 7.21 27.07
CA SER A 612 -4.95 6.93 28.28
C SER A 612 -4.24 5.58 28.19
N PRO A 613 -2.97 5.53 27.72
CA PRO A 613 -2.22 4.28 27.72
C PRO A 613 -2.09 3.73 29.14
N ILE A 614 -2.12 2.40 29.29
CA ILE A 614 -1.84 1.77 30.60
C ILE A 614 -0.43 2.16 31.07
N MET A 615 -0.27 2.24 32.42
CA MET A 615 1.03 2.51 33.01
C MET A 615 1.17 1.73 34.31
N LEU A 616 1.96 0.65 34.26
CA LEU A 616 2.28 -0.22 35.37
C LEU A 616 3.80 -0.23 35.55
N VAL A 617 4.28 0.15 36.70
CA VAL A 617 5.72 0.30 36.99
C VAL A 617 6.11 -0.51 38.21
N LYS A 618 7.05 -1.41 38.05
CA LYS A 618 7.74 -2.13 39.10
C LYS A 618 9.18 -1.62 39.23
N PRO A 619 9.53 -0.90 40.29
CA PRO A 619 10.92 -0.54 40.55
C PRO A 619 11.73 -1.78 41.00
N SER A 620 13.05 -1.68 40.94
CA SER A 620 13.94 -2.66 41.59
C SER A 620 13.71 -2.68 43.12
N LYS A 621 13.77 -3.84 43.77
CA LYS A 621 13.67 -3.92 45.24
C LYS A 621 14.82 -3.21 45.97
N ALA A 622 15.95 -2.99 45.30
CA ALA A 622 17.03 -2.18 45.84
C ALA A 622 16.63 -0.70 46.03
N GLU A 623 15.58 -0.26 45.30
CA GLU A 623 15.08 1.11 45.38
C GLU A 623 13.88 1.28 46.35
N THR A 624 13.31 0.17 46.84
CA THR A 624 12.12 0.21 47.69
C THR A 624 12.27 -0.71 48.89
N ASP A 625 12.08 -0.13 50.08
CA ASP A 625 12.04 -0.84 51.38
C ASP A 625 10.62 -1.37 51.72
N GLU A 626 9.78 -1.63 50.69
CA GLU A 626 8.37 -1.95 50.88
C GLU A 626 8.14 -3.46 51.05
N GLY A 627 7.32 -3.82 52.05
CA GLY A 627 6.94 -5.22 52.34
C GLY A 627 6.13 -5.89 51.23
N GLU A 628 5.93 -7.21 51.34
CA GLU A 628 5.12 -7.98 50.40
C GLU A 628 3.70 -7.44 50.27
N ARG A 629 3.23 -7.23 49.02
CA ARG A 629 1.89 -6.77 48.68
C ARG A 629 1.09 -7.93 48.08
N GLU A 630 -0.23 -7.88 48.24
CA GLU A 630 -1.12 -8.89 47.65
C GLU A 630 -1.49 -8.52 46.20
N ARG A 631 -1.50 -7.24 45.86
CA ARG A 631 -1.86 -6.71 44.53
C ARG A 631 -1.15 -5.40 44.23
N ALA A 632 -1.22 -4.94 42.98
CA ALA A 632 -0.70 -3.64 42.58
C ALA A 632 -1.27 -2.49 43.43
N VAL A 633 -0.44 -1.51 43.72
CA VAL A 633 -0.88 -0.23 44.26
C VAL A 633 -1.51 0.61 43.14
N ILE A 634 -2.70 1.15 43.36
CA ILE A 634 -3.34 2.04 42.39
C ILE A 634 -3.02 3.48 42.77
N SER A 635 -2.46 4.22 41.81
CA SER A 635 -2.16 5.65 41.94
C SER A 635 -2.99 6.45 40.91
N ASP A 636 -3.62 7.54 41.39
CA ASP A 636 -4.30 8.51 40.52
C ASP A 636 -3.44 9.75 40.23
N MET A 637 -2.15 9.71 40.55
CA MET A 637 -1.23 10.79 40.18
C MET A 637 -1.16 10.95 38.67
N PRO A 638 -1.19 12.21 38.18
CA PRO A 638 -1.23 12.50 36.73
C PRO A 638 0.16 12.32 36.10
N VAL A 639 0.45 11.11 35.65
CA VAL A 639 1.68 10.75 34.96
C VAL A 639 1.52 10.82 33.45
N SER A 640 2.64 10.82 32.73
CA SER A 640 2.67 10.76 31.27
C SER A 640 3.87 9.96 30.74
N HIS A 641 3.93 9.72 29.43
CA HIS A 641 5.13 9.15 28.80
C HIS A 641 6.37 10.05 28.93
N ASP A 642 6.21 11.35 29.26
CA ASP A 642 7.36 12.22 29.59
C ASP A 642 8.13 11.72 30.82
N ASP A 643 7.47 10.97 31.72
CA ASP A 643 8.06 10.44 32.93
C ASP A 643 8.78 9.09 32.74
N LEU A 644 8.67 8.52 31.51
CA LEU A 644 9.30 7.26 31.16
C LEU A 644 10.82 7.33 31.20
N HIS A 645 11.39 8.32 30.49
CA HIS A 645 12.84 8.48 30.34
C HIS A 645 13.57 8.76 31.67
N PRO A 646 13.09 9.71 32.51
CA PRO A 646 13.72 9.90 33.83
C PRO A 646 13.62 8.65 34.71
N THR A 647 12.52 7.87 34.61
CA THR A 647 12.37 6.62 35.37
C THR A 647 13.36 5.55 34.88
N ILE A 648 13.55 5.40 33.56
CA ILE A 648 14.52 4.46 32.99
C ILE A 648 15.95 4.85 33.40
N ILE A 649 16.34 6.11 33.19
CA ILE A 649 17.70 6.59 33.53
C ILE A 649 17.97 6.52 35.03
N GLY A 650 16.98 6.87 35.86
CA GLY A 650 17.09 6.73 37.32
C GLY A 650 17.30 5.29 37.77
N ALA A 651 16.51 4.34 37.20
CA ALA A 651 16.65 2.91 37.48
C ALA A 651 18.02 2.34 37.02
N MET A 652 18.68 2.98 36.08
CA MET A 652 20.04 2.64 35.64
C MET A 652 21.14 3.33 36.50
N GLY A 653 20.76 4.16 37.46
CA GLY A 653 21.70 4.91 38.32
C GLY A 653 22.24 6.18 37.67
N GLY A 654 21.63 6.64 36.57
CA GLY A 654 21.98 7.89 35.89
C GLY A 654 21.26 9.11 36.45
N ASP A 655 21.53 10.28 35.84
CA ASP A 655 20.89 11.56 36.21
C ASP A 655 19.48 11.67 35.59
N SER A 656 18.46 11.24 36.35
CA SER A 656 17.06 11.38 35.97
C SER A 656 16.64 12.83 35.72
N GLY A 657 17.21 13.78 36.47
CA GLY A 657 16.87 15.20 36.38
C GLY A 657 17.11 15.82 35.00
N LYS A 658 18.00 15.24 34.20
CA LYS A 658 18.21 15.60 32.77
C LYS A 658 16.94 15.46 31.94
N TYR A 659 16.09 14.50 32.27
CA TYR A 659 14.87 14.15 31.54
C TYR A 659 13.57 14.57 32.24
N GLY A 660 13.62 14.98 33.49
CA GLY A 660 12.47 15.39 34.28
C GLY A 660 12.30 14.59 35.57
N SER A 661 11.05 14.42 36.01
CA SER A 661 10.71 13.68 37.23
C SER A 661 10.31 12.24 36.90
N THR A 662 10.71 11.29 37.72
CA THR A 662 10.29 9.89 37.63
C THR A 662 8.80 9.72 37.97
N PHE A 663 8.19 8.61 37.60
CA PHE A 663 6.79 8.31 37.97
C PHE A 663 6.51 8.43 39.47
N PHE A 664 7.49 8.09 40.29
CA PHE A 664 7.36 8.06 41.77
C PHE A 664 7.59 9.41 42.44
N GLU A 665 8.17 10.39 41.73
CA GLU A 665 8.38 11.75 42.21
C GLU A 665 7.18 12.66 41.95
N ILE A 666 6.22 12.24 41.10
CA ILE A 666 5.03 13.02 40.81
C ILE A 666 4.13 13.08 42.02
N SER A 667 3.97 14.28 42.59
CA SER A 667 3.19 14.54 43.83
C SER A 667 2.08 15.58 43.65
N ASP A 668 2.07 16.35 42.56
CA ASP A 668 1.03 17.34 42.26
C ASP A 668 -0.16 16.68 41.55
N PRO A 669 -1.34 16.57 42.16
CA PRO A 669 -2.54 15.97 41.56
C PRO A 669 -3.15 16.83 40.42
N ASN A 670 -2.73 18.10 40.30
CA ASN A 670 -3.18 19.04 39.27
C ASN A 670 -2.10 19.30 38.20
N ARG A 671 -1.08 18.42 38.11
CA ARG A 671 -0.01 18.54 37.13
C ARG A 671 -0.59 18.63 35.72
N ILE A 672 -0.10 19.62 34.98
CA ILE A 672 -0.40 19.78 33.54
C ILE A 672 0.45 18.82 32.74
N ARG A 673 -0.18 18.16 31.74
CA ARG A 673 0.47 17.30 30.76
C ARG A 673 0.08 17.73 29.37
N TYR A 674 0.91 17.42 28.37
CA TYR A 674 0.67 17.77 26.98
C TYR A 674 0.55 16.51 26.12
N TYR A 675 -0.38 16.56 25.18
CA TYR A 675 -0.70 15.46 24.28
C TYR A 675 -0.83 15.96 22.84
N ASP A 676 0.00 15.42 21.95
CA ASP A 676 0.02 15.76 20.52
C ASP A 676 -0.82 14.77 19.73
N SER A 677 -1.95 15.23 19.22
CA SER A 677 -2.94 14.41 18.50
C SER A 677 -3.04 14.79 17.04
N THR A 678 -3.20 13.79 16.20
CA THR A 678 -3.74 13.99 14.83
C THR A 678 -5.26 14.01 14.86
N THR A 679 -5.89 14.95 14.15
CA THR A 679 -7.32 15.21 14.28
C THR A 679 -8.17 14.66 13.14
N THR A 680 -7.58 14.27 12.01
CA THR A 680 -8.30 13.77 10.85
C THR A 680 -7.62 12.58 10.20
N ALA A 681 -8.40 11.68 9.58
CA ALA A 681 -7.89 10.53 8.85
C ALA A 681 -6.95 10.90 7.67
N GLY A 682 -7.14 12.11 7.10
CA GLY A 682 -6.27 12.62 6.03
C GLY A 682 -4.95 13.19 6.51
N ASP A 683 -4.84 13.48 7.82
CA ASP A 683 -3.68 14.13 8.43
C ASP A 683 -2.78 13.15 9.21
N LEU A 684 -2.98 11.84 9.09
CA LEU A 684 -2.29 10.79 9.86
C LEU A 684 -0.79 11.07 10.04
N GLY A 685 -0.43 11.64 11.21
CA GLY A 685 0.93 12.02 11.53
C GLY A 685 1.52 13.19 10.73
N GLN A 686 0.75 13.83 9.83
CA GLN A 686 1.20 15.00 9.06
C GLN A 686 0.81 16.32 9.74
N ARG A 687 -0.19 16.28 10.61
CA ARG A 687 -0.62 17.44 11.38
C ARG A 687 -0.89 17.05 12.80
N PHE A 688 -0.21 17.70 13.75
CA PHE A 688 -0.49 17.58 15.17
C PHE A 688 -1.18 18.82 15.72
N VAL A 689 -2.08 18.59 16.66
CA VAL A 689 -2.69 19.62 17.50
C VAL A 689 -2.38 19.25 18.93
N GLU A 690 -1.79 20.17 19.68
CA GLU A 690 -1.45 19.98 21.08
C GLU A 690 -2.63 20.28 22.00
N TYR A 691 -2.86 19.36 22.93
CA TYR A 691 -3.81 19.53 24.03
C TYR A 691 -3.06 19.61 25.36
N GLU A 692 -3.46 20.55 26.18
CA GLU A 692 -3.12 20.63 27.58
C GLU A 692 -4.15 19.84 28.39
N ILE A 693 -3.70 18.98 29.31
CA ILE A 693 -4.54 18.16 30.20
C ILE A 693 -4.24 18.59 31.64
N ASP A 694 -5.19 19.26 32.29
CA ASP A 694 -5.08 19.79 33.65
C ASP A 694 -5.63 18.76 34.66
N GLY A 695 -4.73 18.04 35.35
CA GLY A 695 -5.09 17.04 36.35
C GLY A 695 -5.68 15.74 35.80
N ASN A 696 -6.94 15.41 36.08
CA ASN A 696 -7.54 14.12 35.74
C ASN A 696 -7.86 13.98 34.25
N ILE A 697 -7.23 13.01 33.57
CA ILE A 697 -7.38 12.75 32.16
C ILE A 697 -8.80 12.32 31.77
N PHE A 698 -9.53 11.65 32.68
CA PHE A 698 -10.88 11.13 32.40
C PHE A 698 -11.96 12.22 32.39
N ASN A 699 -11.63 13.42 32.83
CA ASN A 699 -12.52 14.57 32.74
C ASN A 699 -12.18 15.35 31.45
N MET A 700 -12.98 15.19 30.40
CA MET A 700 -12.75 15.85 29.11
C MET A 700 -12.79 17.39 29.19
N SER A 701 -13.36 17.98 30.24
CA SER A 701 -13.27 19.44 30.47
C SER A 701 -11.87 19.92 30.84
N ASN A 702 -10.98 19.01 31.23
CA ASN A 702 -9.58 19.28 31.53
C ASN A 702 -8.70 19.35 30.26
N TRP A 703 -9.26 18.91 29.11
CA TRP A 703 -8.57 18.93 27.84
C TRP A 703 -8.79 20.26 27.13
N LYS A 704 -7.72 21.00 26.88
CA LYS A 704 -7.77 22.31 26.22
C LYS A 704 -6.73 22.37 25.11
N LYS A 705 -7.10 22.89 23.94
CA LYS A 705 -6.12 23.19 22.89
C LYS A 705 -5.18 24.30 23.33
N THR A 706 -3.89 24.09 23.20
CA THR A 706 -2.88 25.14 23.49
C THR A 706 -2.80 26.18 22.37
N GLY A 707 -3.25 25.85 21.16
CA GLY A 707 -3.09 26.63 19.94
C GLY A 707 -1.85 26.24 19.12
N ASN A 708 -0.98 25.40 19.66
CA ASN A 708 0.16 24.86 18.91
C ASN A 708 -0.33 23.85 17.87
N VAL A 709 0.15 24.01 16.64
CA VAL A 709 -0.12 23.13 15.51
C VAL A 709 1.18 22.93 14.74
N TRP A 710 1.49 21.69 14.43
CA TRP A 710 2.62 21.34 13.57
C TRP A 710 2.10 20.72 12.28
N LEU A 711 2.67 21.12 11.16
CA LEU A 711 2.34 20.60 9.83
C LEU A 711 3.58 19.92 9.28
N GLY A 712 3.40 18.72 8.73
CA GLY A 712 4.41 18.04 7.92
C GLY A 712 4.35 18.53 6.49
N ALA A 713 5.49 18.50 5.81
CA ALA A 713 5.61 18.85 4.39
C ALA A 713 5.00 17.74 3.49
#